data_29c2635db29ce3ed61f73f042f007d4c
#
_entry.id   29c2635db29ce3ed61f73f042f007d4c
#
_cell.length_a   1.000
_cell.length_b   1.000
_cell.length_c   1.000
_cell.angle_alpha   90.00
_cell.angle_beta   90.00
_cell.angle_gamma   90.00
#
_symmetry.space_group_name_H-M   'P 1'
#
loop_
_entity.id
_entity.type
_entity.pdbx_description
1 polymer ?
#
loop_
_entity_poly.entity_id
_entity_poly.type
_entity_poly.pdbx_seq_one_letter_code
_entity_poly.pdbx_strand_id
1 'polypeptide(L)'
;MWCLPNFAIHAGWIGLSLLIQLHVCLGIVLPTQYDTIWDTQSSNSADSMPLGGGSVGLNVWAESGDLLFYLAHSGAFDENNSLLKLGRVRLRMQPNPFAVNATQFEQRLHLNEGYISFTGDNNTVIHIWVDVETSGIHVNVTAGSPVSLTASYENWRTKGWQMVEGEQRQTSWGVEYVPAIPLPTQYPDNISFVSGGVLSYHHNTDNPLFAWQIPEQNLSRADPWSFYNPMTNNTFGAYMTSPQLRPGGITEQLKYQSTNYTAYHLVSPRASTSYQLYVAIGQNQTTEVDKWSAALVQSAASMPNTNWQTTVAWWRSFWDRSHIIINPDAGPNDEGFQVGKNYQYFRFMLGCNAGGQFPTRFNGGLFTFDPVLVSDGAPWSPDYRKWSGGTYTAQNQRLLLWPLLKSGDFDILRHGLDFYKNITPNSRRLGQLYFGLDVALTSEQIDNTGLPNTYEYNAKYFDGDGPRTALYPPGIVFGDYLSWLSDTANEFADIAVLSQTYGGLNIDEYMPFVEYQLAWFDEFYQMRNGLESNGSLILYPASGAETYKLALNPSSTISGLRRTVMDILLTNPNYVKGNRSYYEGYLSRIPATPLHPCPGASELICISPAVNYSTTVNSEPTAMYPVFPWSEYGLGQPTNLSYAMHAYFNDSQSAGYHGTYGWRQDQIWWARMGLTELAKANTISRLSDSTTYRFPTFKGPNYDWSPDINHYGSAAIGLQEMLMQTFARNNTQIRLLPAWPSDWTGYFKLLAPSQTTVSGNLTGGSVVDNLVVEPANRRQDVVYGMD
;
A
#
# COMPACT_ATOMS: atom_id res chain seq x y z
N MET A 1 4.68 -18.70 18.70
CA MET A 1 4.98 -20.07 19.13
C MET A 1 5.93 -20.01 20.32
N TRP A 2 5.53 -20.59 21.44
CA TRP A 2 6.17 -20.37 22.75
C TRP A 2 7.48 -21.14 22.88
N CYS A 3 8.56 -20.45 23.20
CA CYS A 3 9.80 -21.09 23.72
C CYS A 3 9.77 -20.99 25.24
N LEU A 4 9.81 -22.10 25.92
CA LEU A 4 9.94 -22.21 27.38
C LEU A 4 11.38 -22.29 27.84
N PRO A 5 11.70 -21.92 29.08
CA PRO A 5 13.06 -21.67 29.55
C PRO A 5 13.79 -22.93 30.07
N ASN A 6 15.11 -22.77 30.17
CA ASN A 6 16.11 -23.71 30.68
C ASN A 6 15.77 -24.43 31.98
N PHE A 7 15.88 -25.75 31.97
CA PHE A 7 16.13 -26.54 33.21
C PHE A 7 17.48 -27.22 33.15
N ALA A 8 18.27 -26.97 34.18
CA ALA A 8 19.50 -27.70 34.45
C ALA A 8 19.21 -29.04 35.04
N ILE A 9 19.76 -30.14 34.51
CA ILE A 9 19.70 -31.47 35.11
C ILE A 9 21.14 -31.98 35.32
N HIS A 10 21.34 -32.46 36.53
CA HIS A 10 22.58 -33.11 37.07
C HIS A 10 22.86 -34.45 36.38
N ALA A 11 24.16 -34.71 36.23
CA ALA A 11 24.76 -35.86 35.60
C ALA A 11 24.45 -37.18 36.35
N GLY A 12 24.06 -38.21 35.63
CA GLY A 12 24.16 -39.59 36.00
C GLY A 12 24.46 -40.45 34.76
N TRP A 13 25.54 -41.19 34.82
CA TRP A 13 26.10 -42.03 33.77
C TRP A 13 25.17 -43.18 33.37
N ILE A 14 24.78 -43.26 32.10
CA ILE A 14 24.67 -44.49 31.30
C ILE A 14 24.69 -44.07 29.84
N GLY A 15 25.60 -44.65 29.04
CA GLY A 15 25.78 -44.26 27.64
C GLY A 15 24.63 -44.72 26.73
N LEU A 16 24.01 -43.74 26.10
CA LEU A 16 23.27 -43.89 24.87
C LEU A 16 23.47 -42.61 24.08
N SER A 17 24.20 -42.71 22.96
CA SER A 17 24.43 -41.59 22.03
C SER A 17 23.13 -41.19 21.37
N LEU A 18 22.37 -40.30 21.97
CA LEU A 18 21.32 -39.56 21.30
C LEU A 18 21.97 -38.36 20.60
N LEU A 19 22.16 -38.44 19.31
CA LEU A 19 22.41 -37.31 18.44
C LEU A 19 21.11 -36.47 18.46
N ILE A 20 20.99 -35.54 19.39
CA ILE A 20 20.02 -34.43 19.29
C ILE A 20 20.57 -33.56 18.17
N GLN A 21 20.05 -33.72 16.95
CA GLN A 21 20.13 -32.69 15.94
C GLN A 21 19.37 -31.48 16.49
N LEU A 22 20.08 -30.51 17.06
CA LEU A 22 19.59 -29.15 17.21
C LEU A 22 19.39 -28.63 15.77
N HIS A 23 18.15 -28.76 15.28
CA HIS A 23 17.71 -27.92 14.19
C HIS A 23 17.63 -26.52 14.74
N VAL A 24 18.72 -25.78 14.67
CA VAL A 24 18.69 -24.34 14.67
C VAL A 24 17.83 -23.99 13.43
N CYS A 25 16.60 -23.58 13.63
CA CYS A 25 15.83 -22.92 12.58
C CYS A 25 16.59 -21.64 12.21
N LEU A 26 17.57 -21.78 11.33
CA LEU A 26 18.11 -20.64 10.62
C LEU A 26 16.97 -20.20 9.69
N GLY A 27 16.32 -19.09 10.03
CA GLY A 27 15.36 -18.45 9.12
C GLY A 27 16.01 -18.21 7.76
N ILE A 28 15.19 -18.04 6.71
CA ILE A 28 15.72 -17.78 5.39
C ILE A 28 16.61 -16.54 5.39
N VAL A 29 17.69 -16.59 4.64
CA VAL A 29 18.51 -15.45 4.26
C VAL A 29 18.31 -15.24 2.77
N LEU A 30 17.81 -14.07 2.37
CA LEU A 30 17.71 -13.70 0.95
C LEU A 30 19.11 -13.70 0.32
N PRO A 31 19.22 -13.99 -1.00
CA PRO A 31 20.50 -13.89 -1.68
C PRO A 31 21.17 -12.54 -1.45
N THR A 32 22.43 -12.53 -1.05
CA THR A 32 23.18 -11.27 -0.80
C THR A 32 23.31 -10.42 -2.07
N GLN A 33 23.17 -11.04 -3.25
CA GLN A 33 23.10 -10.35 -4.55
C GLN A 33 21.82 -9.52 -4.72
N TYR A 34 20.83 -9.65 -3.81
CA TYR A 34 19.65 -8.78 -3.76
C TYR A 34 19.92 -7.45 -3.03
N ASP A 35 21.03 -7.30 -2.31
CA ASP A 35 21.42 -6.00 -1.80
C ASP A 35 21.66 -5.01 -2.94
N THR A 36 21.17 -3.78 -2.80
CA THR A 36 21.55 -2.71 -3.73
C THR A 36 22.83 -2.05 -3.28
N ILE A 37 23.85 -2.05 -4.15
CA ILE A 37 25.16 -1.47 -3.87
C ILE A 37 25.47 -0.40 -4.92
N TRP A 38 25.80 0.80 -4.45
CA TRP A 38 26.26 1.90 -5.29
C TRP A 38 27.65 2.35 -4.90
N ASP A 39 28.54 2.40 -5.87
CA ASP A 39 29.92 2.85 -5.74
C ASP A 39 30.12 4.33 -6.13
N THR A 40 29.05 5.02 -6.50
CA THR A 40 29.02 6.43 -6.86
C THR A 40 27.90 7.14 -6.13
N GLN A 41 28.11 8.43 -5.85
CA GLN A 41 27.07 9.26 -5.24
C GLN A 41 25.89 9.49 -6.19
N SER A 42 24.76 9.84 -5.61
CA SER A 42 23.53 10.20 -6.32
C SER A 42 23.61 11.60 -6.90
N SER A 43 22.79 11.88 -7.91
CA SER A 43 22.68 13.22 -8.50
C SER A 43 21.62 14.09 -7.79
N ASN A 44 20.61 13.46 -7.21
CA ASN A 44 19.48 14.11 -6.52
C ASN A 44 18.61 13.07 -5.77
N SER A 45 17.49 13.49 -5.22
CA SER A 45 16.59 12.63 -4.45
C SER A 45 15.93 11.51 -5.25
N ALA A 46 15.84 11.60 -6.58
CA ALA A 46 15.31 10.51 -7.41
C ALA A 46 16.26 9.31 -7.51
N ASP A 47 17.53 9.51 -7.17
CA ASP A 47 18.55 8.46 -7.04
C ASP A 47 18.66 7.94 -5.59
N SER A 48 17.63 8.07 -4.76
CA SER A 48 17.66 7.63 -3.37
C SER A 48 17.34 6.14 -3.21
N MET A 49 17.82 5.55 -2.11
CA MET A 49 17.37 4.24 -1.64
C MET A 49 16.22 4.38 -0.65
N PRO A 50 15.16 3.54 -0.73
CA PRO A 50 14.12 3.48 0.28
C PRO A 50 14.64 2.83 1.56
N LEU A 51 14.16 3.33 2.70
CA LEU A 51 14.39 2.73 4.01
C LEU A 51 13.16 3.03 4.88
N GLY A 52 12.87 2.21 5.88
CA GLY A 52 11.76 2.49 6.77
C GLY A 52 11.50 1.39 7.79
N GLY A 53 10.50 1.64 8.61
CA GLY A 53 10.01 0.72 9.62
C GLY A 53 8.89 1.36 10.44
N GLY A 54 7.96 0.55 10.94
CA GLY A 54 6.79 1.08 11.62
C GLY A 54 6.00 2.04 10.72
N SER A 55 5.80 3.26 11.19
CA SER A 55 5.03 4.30 10.47
C SER A 55 5.90 5.30 9.69
N VAL A 56 7.21 5.05 9.57
CA VAL A 56 8.20 6.01 9.04
C VAL A 56 8.91 5.44 7.82
N GLY A 57 8.99 6.25 6.77
CA GLY A 57 9.75 5.99 5.55
C GLY A 57 10.78 7.08 5.28
N LEU A 58 11.90 6.69 4.67
CA LEU A 58 13.00 7.55 4.30
C LEU A 58 13.37 7.33 2.84
N ASN A 59 13.66 8.42 2.13
CA ASN A 59 14.47 8.40 0.91
C ASN A 59 15.90 8.80 1.30
N VAL A 60 16.88 7.91 1.11
CA VAL A 60 18.26 8.10 1.61
C VAL A 60 19.24 8.15 0.44
N TRP A 61 20.08 9.19 0.37
CA TRP A 61 21.10 9.33 -0.67
C TRP A 61 22.33 10.12 -0.21
N ALA A 62 23.43 9.97 -0.94
CA ALA A 62 24.60 10.85 -0.82
C ALA A 62 24.75 11.68 -2.07
N GLU A 63 24.98 12.99 -1.92
CA GLU A 63 25.11 13.94 -3.02
C GLU A 63 26.14 15.02 -2.69
N SER A 64 27.10 15.22 -3.58
CA SER A 64 28.12 16.26 -3.45
C SER A 64 28.87 16.25 -2.11
N GLY A 65 29.08 15.09 -1.56
CA GLY A 65 29.77 14.88 -0.28
C GLY A 65 28.90 15.00 0.96
N ASP A 66 27.65 15.37 0.83
CA ASP A 66 26.66 15.37 1.92
C ASP A 66 25.84 14.07 1.91
N LEU A 67 25.44 13.60 3.07
CA LEU A 67 24.47 12.52 3.19
C LEU A 67 23.11 13.16 3.52
N LEU A 68 22.07 12.76 2.80
CA LEU A 68 20.74 13.35 2.92
C LEU A 68 19.67 12.27 3.08
N PHE A 69 18.60 12.60 3.80
CA PHE A 69 17.39 11.80 3.76
C PHE A 69 16.14 12.64 4.01
N TYR A 70 15.08 12.38 3.23
CA TYR A 70 13.74 12.85 3.51
C TYR A 70 13.10 12.02 4.60
N LEU A 71 12.26 12.69 5.40
CA LEU A 71 11.47 12.09 6.47
C LEU A 71 10.00 12.07 6.05
N ALA A 72 9.36 10.91 6.15
CA ALA A 72 7.93 10.76 5.92
C ALA A 72 7.28 9.94 7.02
N HIS A 73 6.02 10.24 7.35
CA HIS A 73 5.21 9.51 8.32
C HIS A 73 3.82 9.27 7.76
N SER A 74 3.25 8.07 7.96
CA SER A 74 1.96 7.66 7.37
C SER A 74 0.75 8.49 7.81
N GLY A 75 0.85 9.23 8.91
CA GLY A 75 -0.19 10.13 9.43
C GLY A 75 0.10 11.62 9.28
N ALA A 76 1.11 12.02 8.49
CA ALA A 76 1.52 13.42 8.33
C ALA A 76 0.63 14.18 7.35
N PHE A 77 -0.70 14.18 7.58
CA PHE A 77 -1.67 14.89 6.76
C PHE A 77 -1.98 16.26 7.32
N ASP A 78 -1.82 17.31 6.49
CA ASP A 78 -2.21 18.66 6.86
C ASP A 78 -3.73 18.88 6.79
N GLU A 79 -4.15 20.08 7.13
CA GLU A 79 -5.57 20.53 7.12
C GLU A 79 -6.21 20.51 5.73
N ASN A 80 -5.42 20.46 4.67
CA ASN A 80 -5.86 20.33 3.29
C ASN A 80 -5.83 18.89 2.78
N ASN A 81 -5.65 17.93 3.69
CA ASN A 81 -5.56 16.50 3.37
C ASN A 81 -4.35 16.12 2.49
N SER A 82 -3.29 16.93 2.53
CA SER A 82 -2.04 16.66 1.83
C SER A 82 -1.08 15.85 2.70
N LEU A 83 -0.48 14.80 2.16
CA LEU A 83 0.54 14.02 2.87
C LEU A 83 1.89 14.74 2.78
N LEU A 84 2.31 15.37 3.89
CA LEU A 84 3.51 16.19 3.95
C LEU A 84 4.76 15.34 4.23
N LYS A 85 5.90 15.75 3.64
CA LYS A 85 7.21 15.35 4.16
C LYS A 85 7.45 16.09 5.49
N LEU A 86 8.03 15.43 6.48
CA LEU A 86 8.33 16.08 7.76
C LEU A 86 9.49 17.07 7.67
N GLY A 87 10.36 16.90 6.67
CA GLY A 87 11.55 17.68 6.42
C GLY A 87 12.64 16.83 5.78
N ARG A 88 13.86 17.38 5.73
CA ARG A 88 15.05 16.70 5.27
C ARG A 88 16.17 16.83 6.30
N VAL A 89 16.89 15.74 6.56
CA VAL A 89 18.12 15.77 7.36
C VAL A 89 19.32 15.73 6.42
N ARG A 90 20.30 16.57 6.70
CA ARG A 90 21.60 16.61 6.00
C ARG A 90 22.73 16.43 6.99
N LEU A 91 23.63 15.52 6.68
CA LEU A 91 24.89 15.29 7.44
C LEU A 91 26.06 15.77 6.62
N ARG A 92 26.87 16.63 7.23
CA ARG A 92 28.10 17.16 6.65
C ARG A 92 29.27 16.93 7.60
N MET A 93 30.37 16.41 7.08
CA MET A 93 31.56 16.11 7.87
C MET A 93 32.77 16.89 7.41
N GLN A 94 33.68 17.17 8.35
CA GLN A 94 34.95 17.84 8.05
C GLN A 94 36.10 17.25 8.87
N PRO A 95 37.16 16.68 8.23
CA PRO A 95 37.31 16.44 6.78
C PRO A 95 36.15 15.61 6.22
N ASN A 96 35.81 15.85 4.94
CA ASN A 96 34.68 15.17 4.31
C ASN A 96 35.11 13.81 3.71
N PRO A 97 34.64 12.67 4.25
CA PRO A 97 35.00 11.33 3.76
C PRO A 97 34.33 10.98 2.42
N PHE A 98 33.37 11.76 1.99
CA PHE A 98 32.63 11.63 0.73
C PHE A 98 32.89 12.79 -0.21
N ALA A 99 34.01 13.50 -0.07
CA ALA A 99 34.35 14.59 -0.98
C ALA A 99 34.42 14.10 -2.45
N VAL A 100 34.26 15.01 -3.40
CA VAL A 100 34.30 14.68 -4.84
C VAL A 100 35.57 13.91 -5.27
N ASN A 101 36.69 14.13 -4.54
CA ASN A 101 37.95 13.45 -4.75
C ASN A 101 38.18 12.29 -3.77
N ALA A 102 37.16 11.84 -3.05
CA ALA A 102 37.26 10.66 -2.19
C ALA A 102 37.62 9.41 -3.02
N THR A 103 38.45 8.57 -2.44
CA THR A 103 38.94 7.35 -3.11
C THR A 103 38.06 6.14 -2.84
N GLN A 104 37.19 6.24 -1.83
CA GLN A 104 36.26 5.20 -1.41
C GLN A 104 34.89 5.80 -1.27
N PHE A 105 33.91 5.16 -1.91
CA PHE A 105 32.51 5.42 -1.70
C PHE A 105 31.72 4.13 -1.94
N GLU A 106 30.92 3.76 -0.98
CA GLU A 106 29.87 2.74 -1.15
C GLU A 106 28.63 3.16 -0.38
N GLN A 107 27.48 3.09 -1.02
CA GLN A 107 26.17 3.11 -0.38
C GLN A 107 25.51 1.75 -0.61
N ARG A 108 25.08 1.08 0.46
CA ARG A 108 24.50 -0.26 0.40
C ARG A 108 23.23 -0.38 1.22
N LEU A 109 22.17 -0.88 0.58
CA LEU A 109 20.99 -1.36 1.26
C LEU A 109 21.19 -2.83 1.64
N HIS A 110 21.24 -3.11 2.94
CA HIS A 110 21.29 -4.45 3.52
C HIS A 110 19.87 -4.98 3.67
N LEU A 111 19.39 -5.67 2.65
CA LEU A 111 17.97 -6.03 2.53
C LEU A 111 17.51 -6.98 3.64
N ASN A 112 18.37 -7.94 4.03
CA ASN A 112 18.04 -8.93 5.05
C ASN A 112 17.81 -8.32 6.46
N GLU A 113 18.51 -7.24 6.78
CA GLU A 113 18.48 -6.59 8.09
C GLU A 113 17.75 -5.24 8.08
N GLY A 114 17.40 -4.72 6.89
CA GLY A 114 16.64 -3.49 6.74
C GLY A 114 17.38 -2.21 7.19
N TYR A 115 18.64 -2.04 6.78
CA TYR A 115 19.43 -0.82 7.04
C TYR A 115 20.26 -0.41 5.84
N ILE A 116 20.70 0.86 5.83
CA ILE A 116 21.62 1.38 4.82
C ILE A 116 22.96 1.69 5.47
N SER A 117 24.05 1.27 4.82
CA SER A 117 25.41 1.68 5.16
C SER A 117 26.02 2.60 4.10
N PHE A 118 26.89 3.52 4.57
CA PHE A 118 27.81 4.28 3.74
C PHE A 118 29.23 4.01 4.18
N THR A 119 30.11 3.77 3.22
CA THR A 119 31.55 3.65 3.47
C THR A 119 32.29 4.70 2.66
N GLY A 120 33.22 5.39 3.27
CA GLY A 120 34.01 6.46 2.64
C GLY A 120 35.45 6.50 3.14
N ASP A 121 36.21 7.50 2.65
CA ASP A 121 37.61 7.70 3.07
C ASP A 121 37.73 7.82 4.59
N ASN A 122 38.93 7.69 5.13
CA ASN A 122 39.22 7.71 6.54
C ASN A 122 38.55 6.56 7.32
N ASN A 123 38.34 5.41 6.68
CA ASN A 123 37.57 4.29 7.25
C ASN A 123 36.23 4.74 7.86
N THR A 124 35.61 5.74 7.26
CA THR A 124 34.33 6.24 7.73
C THR A 124 33.23 5.25 7.35
N VAL A 125 32.41 4.88 8.34
CA VAL A 125 31.22 4.06 8.15
C VAL A 125 30.05 4.74 8.82
N ILE A 126 28.93 4.87 8.08
CA ILE A 126 27.67 5.39 8.60
C ILE A 126 26.60 4.30 8.42
N HIS A 127 25.88 4.00 9.49
CA HIS A 127 24.70 3.15 9.45
C HIS A 127 23.44 3.97 9.72
N ILE A 128 22.42 3.81 8.89
CA ILE A 128 21.10 4.39 9.08
C ILE A 128 20.07 3.26 9.13
N TRP A 129 19.23 3.28 10.15
CA TRP A 129 18.15 2.33 10.31
C TRP A 129 16.95 2.96 11.03
N VAL A 130 15.78 2.36 10.84
CA VAL A 130 14.54 2.77 11.50
C VAL A 130 14.11 1.65 12.43
N ASP A 131 13.88 2.00 13.68
CA ASP A 131 13.33 1.07 14.68
C ASP A 131 11.88 0.72 14.30
N VAL A 132 11.61 -0.56 14.08
CA VAL A 132 10.30 -1.04 13.63
C VAL A 132 9.21 -0.93 14.70
N GLU A 133 9.57 -0.85 15.99
CA GLU A 133 8.63 -0.73 17.10
C GLU A 133 8.28 0.72 17.43
N THR A 134 9.29 1.59 17.45
CA THR A 134 9.13 2.99 17.86
C THR A 134 9.08 3.97 16.69
N SER A 135 9.41 3.50 15.47
CA SER A 135 9.57 4.36 14.27
C SER A 135 10.68 5.41 14.42
N GLY A 136 11.56 5.23 15.37
CA GLY A 136 12.70 6.13 15.61
C GLY A 136 13.84 5.90 14.60
N ILE A 137 14.44 6.97 14.12
CA ILE A 137 15.56 6.90 13.16
C ILE A 137 16.88 7.02 13.90
N HIS A 138 17.78 6.08 13.62
CA HIS A 138 19.12 6.01 14.20
C HIS A 138 20.16 6.20 13.11
N VAL A 139 21.13 7.08 13.38
CA VAL A 139 22.32 7.27 12.53
C VAL A 139 23.55 7.10 13.39
N ASN A 140 24.36 6.11 13.07
CA ASN A 140 25.63 5.86 13.76
C ASN A 140 26.78 6.16 12.81
N VAL A 141 27.69 7.03 13.20
CA VAL A 141 28.88 7.42 12.44
C VAL A 141 30.12 6.93 13.18
N THR A 142 31.01 6.24 12.47
CA THR A 142 32.37 5.91 12.94
C THR A 142 33.40 6.35 11.91
N ALA A 143 34.56 6.80 12.32
CA ALA A 143 35.65 7.24 11.45
C ALA A 143 36.99 6.84 12.01
N GLY A 144 37.97 6.58 11.16
CA GLY A 144 39.34 6.18 11.56
C GLY A 144 40.12 7.29 12.27
N SER A 145 39.84 8.57 11.95
CA SER A 145 40.39 9.74 12.60
C SER A 145 39.27 10.74 12.92
N PRO A 146 39.46 11.63 13.91
CA PRO A 146 38.41 12.57 14.30
C PRO A 146 37.94 13.47 13.17
N VAL A 147 36.62 13.54 12.97
CA VAL A 147 35.92 14.45 12.06
C VAL A 147 34.97 15.34 12.84
N SER A 148 34.70 16.53 12.38
CA SER A 148 33.60 17.36 12.87
C SER A 148 32.32 17.01 12.10
N LEU A 149 31.18 16.95 12.80
CA LEU A 149 29.86 16.65 12.22
C LEU A 149 28.91 17.84 12.40
N THR A 150 28.24 18.21 11.32
CA THR A 150 27.06 19.07 11.34
C THR A 150 25.88 18.26 10.85
N ALA A 151 24.83 18.14 11.67
CA ALA A 151 23.53 17.59 11.31
C ALA A 151 22.53 18.74 11.21
N SER A 152 21.93 18.90 10.04
CA SER A 152 20.97 19.97 9.77
C SER A 152 19.59 19.40 9.55
N TYR A 153 18.60 19.94 10.28
CA TYR A 153 17.19 19.72 9.99
C TYR A 153 16.73 20.83 9.03
N GLU A 154 16.31 20.46 7.85
CA GLU A 154 15.96 21.37 6.75
C GLU A 154 14.44 21.36 6.55
N ASN A 155 13.82 22.56 6.62
CA ASN A 155 12.40 22.73 6.45
C ASN A 155 12.10 23.88 5.47
N TRP A 156 11.10 23.70 4.62
CA TRP A 156 10.63 24.63 3.61
C TRP A 156 9.30 25.29 3.98
N ARG A 157 8.53 24.73 4.92
CA ARG A 157 7.27 25.31 5.41
C ARG A 157 7.52 26.33 6.52
N THR A 158 8.29 27.38 6.22
CA THR A 158 8.64 28.45 7.16
C THR A 158 7.66 29.63 7.11
N LYS A 159 6.78 29.64 6.12
CA LYS A 159 5.70 30.62 5.93
C LYS A 159 4.54 29.94 5.21
N GLY A 160 3.34 30.53 5.30
CA GLY A 160 2.18 30.05 4.55
C GLY A 160 2.45 30.02 3.04
N TRP A 161 2.05 28.94 2.40
CA TRP A 161 2.09 28.73 0.96
C TRP A 161 0.68 28.56 0.43
N GLN A 162 0.22 29.49 -0.40
CA GLN A 162 -1.03 29.30 -1.14
C GLN A 162 -0.74 28.39 -2.33
N MET A 163 -1.42 27.23 -2.39
CA MET A 163 -1.30 26.33 -3.51
C MET A 163 -1.69 27.02 -4.82
N VAL A 164 -0.98 26.77 -5.89
CA VAL A 164 -1.34 27.25 -7.20
C VAL A 164 -2.37 26.33 -7.85
N GLU A 165 -3.14 26.86 -8.81
CA GLU A 165 -3.99 26.03 -9.66
C GLU A 165 -3.17 24.87 -10.26
N GLY A 166 -3.66 23.70 -10.37
CA GLY A 166 -2.90 22.53 -10.80
C GLY A 166 -2.18 21.82 -9.66
N GLU A 167 -1.52 22.52 -8.73
CA GLU A 167 -0.99 21.92 -7.52
C GLU A 167 -2.13 21.44 -6.61
N GLN A 168 -3.08 22.31 -6.32
CA GLN A 168 -4.26 21.97 -5.51
C GLN A 168 -5.03 20.78 -6.09
N ARG A 169 -5.14 20.75 -7.41
CA ARG A 169 -5.82 19.69 -8.15
C ARG A 169 -5.26 18.31 -7.83
N GLN A 170 -3.96 18.22 -7.68
CA GLN A 170 -3.28 16.94 -7.48
C GLN A 170 -2.95 16.65 -6.02
N THR A 171 -2.69 17.68 -5.22
CA THR A 171 -2.21 17.53 -3.83
C THR A 171 -3.36 17.56 -2.83
N SER A 172 -4.38 18.36 -3.09
CA SER A 172 -5.59 18.49 -2.26
C SER A 172 -6.85 18.30 -3.11
N TRP A 173 -7.04 17.10 -3.63
CA TRP A 173 -8.07 16.74 -4.61
C TRP A 173 -9.49 17.18 -4.23
N GLY A 174 -9.80 17.27 -2.94
CA GLY A 174 -11.11 17.65 -2.46
C GLY A 174 -11.59 19.06 -2.83
N VAL A 175 -10.71 19.94 -3.27
CA VAL A 175 -11.01 21.35 -3.59
C VAL A 175 -10.79 21.69 -5.05
N GLU A 176 -10.48 20.70 -5.88
CA GLU A 176 -10.33 20.88 -7.31
C GLU A 176 -11.61 21.43 -7.94
N TYR A 177 -11.46 22.45 -8.79
CA TYR A 177 -12.54 23.03 -9.63
C TYR A 177 -13.80 23.53 -8.91
N VAL A 178 -13.78 23.73 -7.59
CA VAL A 178 -14.91 24.35 -6.89
C VAL A 178 -14.71 25.87 -6.88
N PRO A 179 -15.37 26.65 -7.78
CA PRO A 179 -15.05 28.07 -7.99
C PRO A 179 -15.27 28.95 -6.74
N ALA A 180 -16.12 28.53 -5.84
CA ALA A 180 -16.44 29.25 -4.61
C ALA A 180 -15.43 29.03 -3.49
N ILE A 181 -14.50 28.10 -3.65
CA ILE A 181 -13.51 27.75 -2.63
C ILE A 181 -12.19 28.43 -2.98
N PRO A 182 -11.61 29.25 -2.09
CA PRO A 182 -10.30 29.84 -2.32
C PRO A 182 -9.23 28.75 -2.39
N LEU A 183 -8.16 29.01 -3.13
CA LEU A 183 -7.01 28.10 -3.21
C LEU A 183 -6.52 27.76 -1.79
N PRO A 184 -6.31 26.49 -1.47
CA PRO A 184 -5.88 26.07 -0.14
C PRO A 184 -4.55 26.68 0.26
N THR A 185 -4.39 26.95 1.52
CA THR A 185 -3.13 27.40 2.11
C THR A 185 -2.51 26.26 2.90
N GLN A 186 -1.29 25.93 2.61
CA GLN A 186 -0.42 25.10 3.42
C GLN A 186 0.21 26.00 4.49
N TYR A 187 -0.04 25.71 5.77
CA TYR A 187 0.47 26.54 6.87
C TYR A 187 1.89 26.17 7.26
N PRO A 188 2.61 27.08 7.96
CA PRO A 188 3.98 26.85 8.36
C PRO A 188 4.09 25.84 9.51
N ASP A 189 5.23 25.17 9.57
CA ASP A 189 5.59 24.35 10.73
C ASP A 189 6.14 25.20 11.87
N ASN A 190 6.01 24.69 13.08
CA ASN A 190 6.67 25.25 14.27
C ASN A 190 8.02 24.56 14.46
N ILE A 191 9.10 25.34 14.44
CA ILE A 191 10.46 24.82 14.58
C ILE A 191 11.25 25.63 15.61
N SER A 192 11.92 24.91 16.52
CA SER A 192 12.74 25.54 17.56
C SER A 192 13.82 24.59 18.08
N PHE A 193 14.83 25.19 18.74
CA PHE A 193 15.77 24.43 19.55
C PHE A 193 15.15 24.15 20.92
N VAL A 194 15.01 22.88 21.29
CA VAL A 194 14.46 22.43 22.55
C VAL A 194 15.39 21.39 23.16
N SER A 195 15.76 21.53 24.42
CA SER A 195 16.57 20.54 25.16
C SER A 195 17.83 20.09 24.43
N GLY A 196 18.45 20.98 23.64
CA GLY A 196 19.68 20.69 22.91
C GLY A 196 19.47 20.01 21.55
N GLY A 197 18.25 19.74 21.13
CA GLY A 197 17.87 19.21 19.82
C GLY A 197 17.04 20.21 19.02
N VAL A 198 16.58 19.77 17.84
CA VAL A 198 15.67 20.51 16.95
C VAL A 198 14.30 19.83 16.99
N LEU A 199 13.29 20.53 17.45
CA LEU A 199 11.88 20.14 17.38
C LEU A 199 11.22 20.83 16.20
N SER A 200 10.59 20.05 15.31
CA SER A 200 9.78 20.54 14.19
C SER A 200 8.45 19.82 14.20
N TYR A 201 7.35 20.57 14.13
CA TYR A 201 6.01 19.95 14.05
C TYR A 201 5.02 20.83 13.29
N HIS A 202 4.04 20.15 12.69
CA HIS A 202 2.82 20.71 12.15
C HIS A 202 1.64 20.42 13.08
N HIS A 203 0.70 21.35 13.18
CA HIS A 203 -0.51 21.16 13.97
C HIS A 203 -1.72 21.71 13.20
N ASN A 204 -2.63 20.85 12.84
CA ASN A 204 -3.87 21.23 12.17
C ASN A 204 -4.80 21.89 13.19
N THR A 205 -5.00 23.20 13.11
CA THR A 205 -5.97 23.91 13.97
C THR A 205 -7.39 23.76 13.45
N ASP A 206 -7.55 23.75 12.13
CA ASP A 206 -8.82 23.63 11.43
C ASP A 206 -8.78 22.45 10.44
N ASN A 207 -9.93 22.07 9.89
CA ASN A 207 -10.04 21.23 8.73
C ASN A 207 -10.99 21.89 7.71
N PRO A 208 -10.47 22.83 6.90
CA PRO A 208 -11.30 23.54 5.92
C PRO A 208 -11.89 22.60 4.87
N LEU A 209 -11.18 21.54 4.48
CA LEU A 209 -11.71 20.55 3.54
C LEU A 209 -13.00 19.91 4.08
N PHE A 210 -12.99 19.45 5.32
CA PHE A 210 -14.17 18.88 5.96
C PHE A 210 -15.30 19.92 6.14
N ALA A 211 -14.94 21.16 6.48
CA ALA A 211 -15.91 22.25 6.60
C ALA A 211 -16.64 22.54 5.27
N TRP A 212 -16.01 22.26 4.13
CA TRP A 212 -16.64 22.39 2.81
C TRP A 212 -17.42 21.14 2.41
N GLN A 213 -16.92 19.93 2.72
CA GLN A 213 -17.62 18.68 2.42
C GLN A 213 -19.01 18.63 3.03
N ILE A 214 -19.18 19.13 4.25
CA ILE A 214 -20.46 19.08 4.97
C ILE A 214 -21.58 19.82 4.23
N PRO A 215 -21.47 21.12 3.87
CA PRO A 215 -22.52 21.81 3.12
C PRO A 215 -22.62 21.33 1.66
N GLU A 216 -21.50 21.11 0.98
CA GLU A 216 -21.50 20.70 -0.43
C GLU A 216 -22.17 19.35 -0.65
N GLN A 217 -22.01 18.45 0.29
CA GLN A 217 -22.66 17.14 0.26
C GLN A 217 -24.02 17.15 0.98
N ASN A 218 -24.55 18.32 1.35
CA ASN A 218 -25.84 18.45 2.04
C ASN A 218 -25.92 17.65 3.35
N LEU A 219 -24.81 17.55 4.07
CA LEU A 219 -24.69 16.85 5.35
C LEU A 219 -25.02 17.73 6.56
N SER A 220 -25.28 19.02 6.38
CA SER A 220 -25.58 20.00 7.44
C SER A 220 -26.83 19.66 8.27
N ARG A 221 -27.63 18.68 7.81
CA ARG A 221 -28.79 18.16 8.56
C ARG A 221 -28.38 17.26 9.75
N ALA A 222 -27.13 16.78 9.75
CA ALA A 222 -26.54 16.10 10.87
C ALA A 222 -25.68 17.07 11.68
N ASP A 223 -25.43 16.73 12.94
CA ASP A 223 -24.40 17.42 13.72
C ASP A 223 -23.04 17.12 13.05
N PRO A 224 -22.29 18.12 12.54
CA PRO A 224 -20.99 17.90 11.92
C PRO A 224 -19.98 17.20 12.84
N TRP A 225 -20.12 17.42 14.15
CA TRP A 225 -19.28 16.78 15.18
C TRP A 225 -19.54 15.27 15.34
N SER A 226 -20.62 14.76 14.74
CA SER A 226 -20.94 13.33 14.74
C SER A 226 -20.18 12.54 13.67
N PHE A 227 -19.44 13.18 12.77
CA PHE A 227 -18.63 12.53 11.75
C PHE A 227 -17.22 12.26 12.26
N TYR A 228 -16.68 11.09 11.89
CA TYR A 228 -15.26 10.78 12.09
C TYR A 228 -14.41 11.73 11.26
N ASN A 229 -13.50 12.45 11.92
CA ASN A 229 -12.58 13.39 11.29
C ASN A 229 -11.19 13.26 11.91
N PRO A 230 -10.29 12.52 11.28
CA PRO A 230 -8.94 12.29 11.81
C PRO A 230 -7.99 13.48 11.58
N MET A 231 -8.41 14.51 10.84
CA MET A 231 -7.54 15.66 10.53
C MET A 231 -7.61 16.79 11.55
N THR A 232 -8.72 16.94 12.27
CA THR A 232 -8.86 17.98 13.31
C THR A 232 -7.87 17.73 14.44
N ASN A 233 -7.09 18.76 14.79
CA ASN A 233 -6.04 18.69 15.81
C ASN A 233 -4.98 17.61 15.54
N ASN A 234 -4.83 17.14 14.29
CA ASN A 234 -3.74 16.25 13.92
C ASN A 234 -2.41 16.98 14.11
N THR A 235 -1.54 16.45 14.95
CA THR A 235 -0.22 16.99 15.26
C THR A 235 0.83 15.95 14.90
N PHE A 236 1.80 16.32 14.09
CA PHE A 236 2.86 15.42 13.65
C PHE A 236 4.18 16.17 13.48
N GLY A 237 5.29 15.44 13.65
CA GLY A 237 6.59 16.08 13.53
C GLY A 237 7.74 15.19 13.97
N ALA A 238 8.90 15.81 14.11
CA ALA A 238 10.16 15.16 14.43
C ALA A 238 10.94 15.93 15.48
N TYR A 239 11.69 15.20 16.31
CA TYR A 239 12.68 15.76 17.20
C TYR A 239 14.04 15.12 16.93
N MET A 240 14.97 15.93 16.38
CA MET A 240 16.34 15.52 16.06
C MET A 240 17.30 15.90 17.19
N THR A 241 18.05 14.93 17.71
CA THR A 241 19.01 15.15 18.80
C THR A 241 20.23 14.24 18.72
N SER A 242 21.29 14.62 19.44
CA SER A 242 22.53 13.84 19.55
C SER A 242 23.21 14.13 20.88
N PRO A 243 23.78 13.13 21.55
CA PRO A 243 24.57 13.38 22.78
C PRO A 243 25.87 14.14 22.52
N GLN A 244 26.40 14.09 21.29
CA GLN A 244 27.68 14.71 20.91
C GLN A 244 27.55 16.06 20.20
N LEU A 245 26.33 16.44 19.77
CA LEU A 245 26.09 17.70 19.05
C LEU A 245 25.38 18.73 19.94
N ARG A 246 25.48 19.99 19.56
CA ARG A 246 24.83 21.13 20.24
C ARG A 246 24.20 22.07 19.21
N PRO A 247 23.18 22.86 19.55
CA PRO A 247 22.66 23.90 18.68
C PRO A 247 23.74 24.77 18.08
N GLY A 248 23.79 24.84 16.75
CA GLY A 248 24.81 25.56 15.98
C GLY A 248 24.27 26.80 15.22
N GLY A 249 23.00 27.13 15.47
CA GLY A 249 22.34 28.27 14.81
C GLY A 249 21.45 27.86 13.64
N ILE A 250 20.93 28.88 12.94
CA ILE A 250 19.99 28.78 11.84
C ILE A 250 20.58 29.44 10.62
N THR A 251 20.40 28.82 9.44
CA THR A 251 20.72 29.44 8.14
C THR A 251 19.45 29.49 7.31
N GLU A 252 19.04 30.68 6.94
CA GLU A 252 17.83 30.94 6.15
C GLU A 252 18.16 31.11 4.66
N GLN A 253 17.11 31.07 3.83
CA GLN A 253 17.15 31.35 2.39
C GLN A 253 18.10 30.44 1.60
N LEU A 254 18.32 29.25 2.08
CA LEU A 254 19.02 28.20 1.34
C LEU A 254 18.12 27.64 0.22
N LYS A 255 18.76 27.06 -0.80
CA LYS A 255 18.03 26.48 -1.93
C LYS A 255 18.53 25.08 -2.23
N TYR A 256 17.61 24.15 -2.47
CA TYR A 256 17.88 22.83 -3.00
C TYR A 256 16.86 22.50 -4.08
N GLN A 257 17.33 22.11 -5.25
CA GLN A 257 16.50 21.98 -6.45
C GLN A 257 15.67 23.27 -6.67
N SER A 258 14.36 23.17 -6.78
CA SER A 258 13.46 24.34 -6.89
C SER A 258 13.02 24.93 -5.54
N THR A 259 13.42 24.31 -4.41
CA THR A 259 12.88 24.60 -3.08
C THR A 259 13.79 25.51 -2.27
N ASN A 260 13.23 26.61 -1.74
CA ASN A 260 13.86 27.41 -0.69
C ASN A 260 13.58 26.76 0.69
N TYR A 261 14.57 26.76 1.56
CA TYR A 261 14.44 26.17 2.89
C TYR A 261 15.27 26.90 3.95
N THR A 262 14.96 26.61 5.20
CA THR A 262 15.74 27.04 6.38
C THR A 262 16.35 25.79 7.04
N ALA A 263 17.60 25.88 7.43
CA ALA A 263 18.33 24.81 8.10
C ALA A 263 18.59 25.16 9.57
N TYR A 264 18.29 24.23 10.46
CA TYR A 264 18.55 24.29 11.89
C TYR A 264 19.69 23.31 12.21
N HIS A 265 20.83 23.83 12.66
CA HIS A 265 22.05 23.05 12.77
C HIS A 265 22.29 22.52 14.19
N LEU A 266 22.68 21.25 14.26
CA LEU A 266 23.38 20.68 15.41
C LEU A 266 24.84 20.44 15.01
N VAL A 267 25.79 20.99 15.77
CA VAL A 267 27.20 20.93 15.42
C VAL A 267 28.04 20.26 16.53
N SER A 268 29.09 19.57 16.15
CA SER A 268 30.02 19.00 17.09
C SER A 268 30.90 20.10 17.70
N PRO A 269 31.00 20.25 19.05
CA PRO A 269 31.87 21.21 19.70
C PRO A 269 33.34 20.91 19.45
N ARG A 270 33.68 19.66 19.16
CA ARG A 270 35.02 19.18 18.83
C ARG A 270 34.89 17.98 17.89
N ALA A 271 35.92 17.74 17.09
CA ALA A 271 36.00 16.54 16.26
C ALA A 271 36.01 15.25 17.11
N SER A 272 35.37 14.21 16.58
CA SER A 272 35.28 12.88 17.21
C SER A 272 35.39 11.79 16.16
N THR A 273 35.73 10.57 16.59
CA THR A 273 35.70 9.38 15.74
C THR A 273 34.35 8.66 15.78
N SER A 274 33.38 9.13 16.59
CA SER A 274 32.08 8.49 16.71
C SER A 274 31.01 9.52 17.02
N TYR A 275 29.86 9.39 16.34
CA TYR A 275 28.65 10.18 16.59
C TYR A 275 27.40 9.30 16.51
N GLN A 276 26.40 9.69 17.27
CA GLN A 276 25.06 9.13 17.24
C GLN A 276 24.07 10.26 17.03
N LEU A 277 23.19 10.10 16.04
CA LEU A 277 22.07 11.01 15.80
C LEU A 277 20.77 10.21 15.91
N TYR A 278 19.80 10.80 16.57
CA TYR A 278 18.47 10.24 16.77
C TYR A 278 17.42 11.20 16.23
N VAL A 279 16.41 10.66 15.53
CA VAL A 279 15.24 11.42 15.13
C VAL A 279 14.00 10.67 15.61
N ALA A 280 13.40 11.13 16.69
CA ALA A 280 12.10 10.66 17.14
C ALA A 280 11.02 11.28 16.28
N ILE A 281 10.03 10.49 15.87
CA ILE A 281 8.90 10.93 15.05
C ILE A 281 7.61 10.58 15.78
N GLY A 282 6.62 11.49 15.72
CA GLY A 282 5.33 11.27 16.35
C GLY A 282 4.19 11.91 15.59
N GLN A 283 3.00 11.30 15.75
CA GLN A 283 1.75 11.82 15.24
C GLN A 283 0.63 11.47 16.23
N ASN A 284 -0.26 12.42 16.50
CA ASN A 284 -1.46 12.20 17.31
C ASN A 284 -2.50 13.29 17.05
N GLN A 285 -3.78 12.97 17.22
CA GLN A 285 -4.81 14.01 17.35
C GLN A 285 -4.80 14.55 18.79
N THR A 286 -4.43 15.81 18.96
CA THR A 286 -4.36 16.42 20.29
C THR A 286 -4.48 17.94 20.26
N THR A 287 -5.17 18.49 21.24
CA THR A 287 -5.17 19.94 21.54
C THR A 287 -4.04 20.33 22.52
N GLU A 288 -3.35 19.34 23.11
CA GLU A 288 -2.30 19.54 24.11
C GLU A 288 -0.91 19.42 23.46
N VAL A 289 -0.62 20.31 22.51
CA VAL A 289 0.61 20.31 21.71
C VAL A 289 1.88 20.32 22.56
N ASP A 290 1.90 21.07 23.67
CA ASP A 290 3.04 21.14 24.59
C ASP A 290 3.32 19.77 25.24
N LYS A 291 2.26 19.04 25.63
CA LYS A 291 2.41 17.69 26.20
C LYS A 291 2.89 16.70 25.15
N TRP A 292 2.35 16.79 23.94
CA TRP A 292 2.78 15.98 22.80
C TRP A 292 4.26 16.22 22.49
N SER A 293 4.69 17.49 22.41
CA SER A 293 6.07 17.90 22.18
C SER A 293 7.03 17.38 23.28
N ALA A 294 6.62 17.49 24.55
CA ALA A 294 7.41 16.98 25.67
C ALA A 294 7.55 15.45 25.61
N ALA A 295 6.48 14.72 25.26
CA ALA A 295 6.51 13.27 25.08
C ALA A 295 7.44 12.85 23.95
N LEU A 296 7.45 13.60 22.83
CA LEU A 296 8.37 13.34 21.70
C LEU A 296 9.83 13.54 22.08
N VAL A 297 10.14 14.62 22.84
CA VAL A 297 11.49 14.86 23.38
C VAL A 297 11.89 13.74 24.35
N GLN A 298 10.98 13.27 25.19
CA GLN A 298 11.23 12.16 26.10
C GLN A 298 11.46 10.84 25.37
N SER A 299 10.69 10.57 24.32
CA SER A 299 10.88 9.39 23.44
C SER A 299 12.31 9.36 22.88
N ALA A 300 12.78 10.49 22.35
CA ALA A 300 14.16 10.59 21.83
C ALA A 300 15.22 10.30 22.91
N ALA A 301 14.98 10.63 24.14
CA ALA A 301 15.91 10.36 25.23
C ALA A 301 16.06 8.85 25.55
N SER A 302 15.09 8.03 25.18
CA SER A 302 15.14 6.57 25.32
C SER A 302 15.82 5.86 24.16
N MET A 303 15.94 6.49 23.01
CA MET A 303 16.49 5.89 21.77
C MET A 303 17.92 5.36 21.89
N PRO A 304 18.84 5.95 22.68
CA PRO A 304 20.17 5.36 22.90
C PRO A 304 20.15 3.93 23.45
N ASN A 305 19.07 3.53 24.09
CA ASN A 305 18.91 2.21 24.69
C ASN A 305 18.16 1.21 23.78
N THR A 306 17.77 1.62 22.60
CA THR A 306 17.08 0.75 21.63
C THR A 306 17.96 -0.40 21.20
N ASN A 307 17.42 -1.61 21.23
CA ASN A 307 18.11 -2.80 20.79
C ASN A 307 17.99 -2.99 19.28
N TRP A 308 19.05 -2.70 18.54
CA TRP A 308 19.13 -2.94 17.10
C TRP A 308 18.69 -4.38 16.68
N GLN A 309 18.99 -5.37 17.52
CA GLN A 309 18.66 -6.77 17.22
C GLN A 309 17.13 -7.03 17.11
N THR A 310 16.31 -6.19 17.74
CA THR A 310 14.85 -6.28 17.60
C THR A 310 14.42 -5.98 16.16
N THR A 311 14.96 -4.92 15.57
CA THR A 311 14.71 -4.57 14.16
C THR A 311 15.23 -5.65 13.20
N VAL A 312 16.45 -6.16 13.43
CA VAL A 312 17.01 -7.27 12.64
C VAL A 312 16.13 -8.52 12.74
N ALA A 313 15.66 -8.87 13.94
CA ALA A 313 14.80 -10.03 14.15
C ALA A 313 13.45 -9.87 13.45
N TRP A 314 12.88 -8.67 13.46
CA TRP A 314 11.64 -8.37 12.73
C TRP A 314 11.82 -8.58 11.23
N TRP A 315 12.87 -8.02 10.60
CA TRP A 315 13.12 -8.18 9.18
C TRP A 315 13.39 -9.65 8.80
N ARG A 316 14.15 -10.39 9.61
CA ARG A 316 14.36 -11.83 9.41
C ARG A 316 13.05 -12.62 9.47
N SER A 317 12.18 -12.31 10.45
CA SER A 317 10.86 -12.92 10.54
C SER A 317 9.97 -12.56 9.36
N PHE A 318 10.05 -11.33 8.87
CA PHE A 318 9.33 -10.86 7.68
C PHE A 318 9.73 -11.65 6.43
N TRP A 319 11.02 -11.90 6.22
CA TRP A 319 11.51 -12.70 5.10
C TRP A 319 11.21 -14.20 5.25
N ASP A 320 11.30 -14.73 6.46
CA ASP A 320 10.99 -16.14 6.73
C ASP A 320 9.51 -16.45 6.56
N ARG A 321 8.64 -15.48 6.78
CA ARG A 321 7.20 -15.62 6.61
C ARG A 321 6.81 -15.94 5.18
N SER A 322 7.40 -15.28 4.20
CA SER A 322 7.11 -15.49 2.78
C SER A 322 8.25 -15.03 1.88
N HIS A 323 8.44 -15.71 0.77
CA HIS A 323 9.38 -15.33 -0.30
C HIS A 323 9.08 -16.09 -1.59
N ILE A 324 9.48 -15.50 -2.72
CA ILE A 324 9.57 -16.15 -4.04
C ILE A 324 10.95 -15.77 -4.58
N ILE A 325 11.86 -16.74 -4.64
CA ILE A 325 13.22 -16.54 -5.12
C ILE A 325 13.35 -17.27 -6.45
N ILE A 326 13.78 -16.55 -7.49
CA ILE A 326 13.87 -17.07 -8.84
C ILE A 326 15.30 -16.92 -9.34
N ASN A 327 15.84 -17.97 -9.94
CA ASN A 327 17.16 -18.05 -10.57
C ASN A 327 18.28 -17.39 -9.71
N PRO A 328 18.39 -17.71 -8.40
CA PRO A 328 19.27 -16.98 -7.48
C PRO A 328 20.75 -16.96 -7.90
N ASP A 329 21.20 -17.94 -8.65
CA ASP A 329 22.59 -18.11 -9.09
C ASP A 329 22.87 -17.51 -10.48
N ALA A 330 21.84 -17.05 -11.21
CA ALA A 330 21.99 -16.55 -12.57
C ALA A 330 22.54 -15.11 -12.64
N GLY A 331 22.34 -14.33 -11.57
CA GLY A 331 22.85 -12.98 -11.46
C GLY A 331 21.95 -11.89 -12.08
N PRO A 332 22.36 -10.60 -11.99
CA PRO A 332 21.47 -9.45 -12.20
C PRO A 332 21.00 -9.25 -13.66
N ASN A 333 21.62 -9.90 -14.63
CA ASN A 333 21.22 -9.79 -16.05
C ASN A 333 20.16 -10.83 -16.44
N ASP A 334 19.84 -11.80 -15.58
CA ASP A 334 18.79 -12.78 -15.81
C ASP A 334 17.41 -12.19 -15.48
N GLU A 335 16.44 -12.37 -16.37
CA GLU A 335 15.09 -11.82 -16.20
C GLU A 335 14.36 -12.44 -15.00
N GLY A 336 14.52 -13.75 -14.78
CA GLY A 336 13.93 -14.43 -13.62
C GLY A 336 14.55 -13.94 -12.31
N PHE A 337 15.87 -13.74 -12.27
CA PHE A 337 16.57 -13.14 -11.13
C PHE A 337 16.02 -11.74 -10.80
N GLN A 338 15.85 -10.87 -11.82
CA GLN A 338 15.28 -9.54 -11.62
C GLN A 338 13.85 -9.62 -11.10
N VAL A 339 13.01 -10.50 -11.65
CA VAL A 339 11.63 -10.72 -11.19
C VAL A 339 11.62 -11.12 -9.71
N GLY A 340 12.40 -12.11 -9.29
CA GLY A 340 12.49 -12.55 -7.91
C GLY A 340 12.99 -11.43 -6.98
N LYS A 341 14.08 -10.75 -7.36
CA LYS A 341 14.64 -9.63 -6.61
C LYS A 341 13.63 -8.49 -6.42
N ASN A 342 12.98 -8.06 -7.51
CA ASN A 342 12.08 -6.91 -7.48
C ASN A 342 10.75 -7.23 -6.78
N TYR A 343 10.30 -8.48 -6.78
CA TYR A 343 9.23 -8.93 -5.89
C TYR A 343 9.61 -8.76 -4.41
N GLN A 344 10.84 -9.10 -4.01
CA GLN A 344 11.28 -8.88 -2.63
C GLN A 344 11.45 -7.39 -2.32
N TYR A 345 11.91 -6.57 -3.26
CA TYR A 345 11.97 -5.12 -3.07
C TYR A 345 10.59 -4.48 -2.91
N PHE A 346 9.59 -4.94 -3.66
CA PHE A 346 8.22 -4.50 -3.43
C PHE A 346 7.76 -4.85 -2.01
N ARG A 347 7.98 -6.09 -1.55
CA ARG A 347 7.68 -6.47 -0.17
C ARG A 347 8.48 -5.63 0.86
N PHE A 348 9.75 -5.34 0.58
CA PHE A 348 10.56 -4.45 1.43
C PHE A 348 9.93 -3.06 1.54
N MET A 349 9.49 -2.47 0.42
CA MET A 349 8.81 -1.18 0.42
C MET A 349 7.50 -1.21 1.22
N LEU A 350 6.74 -2.29 1.17
CA LEU A 350 5.56 -2.49 2.03
C LEU A 350 5.96 -2.62 3.51
N GLY A 351 7.01 -3.38 3.82
CA GLY A 351 7.55 -3.51 5.18
C GLY A 351 8.04 -2.18 5.76
N CYS A 352 8.61 -1.30 4.93
CA CYS A 352 8.96 0.07 5.34
C CYS A 352 7.72 0.94 5.65
N ASN A 353 6.53 0.56 5.17
CA ASN A 353 5.26 1.24 5.39
C ASN A 353 4.33 0.43 6.33
N ALA A 354 4.90 -0.45 7.17
CA ALA A 354 4.15 -1.48 7.88
C ALA A 354 3.27 -0.96 9.04
N GLY A 355 3.41 0.30 9.42
CA GLY A 355 2.72 0.86 10.57
C GLY A 355 1.94 2.13 10.28
N GLY A 356 1.18 2.56 11.29
CA GLY A 356 0.47 3.84 11.25
C GLY A 356 -1.04 3.73 11.13
N GLN A 357 -1.70 4.90 11.22
CA GLN A 357 -3.16 5.00 11.22
C GLN A 357 -3.78 4.81 9.84
N PHE A 358 -3.05 5.14 8.78
CA PHE A 358 -3.52 5.11 7.40
C PHE A 358 -2.76 4.05 6.59
N PRO A 359 -3.41 3.41 5.61
CA PRO A 359 -2.76 2.39 4.79
C PRO A 359 -1.69 2.97 3.89
N THR A 360 -0.76 2.13 3.46
CA THR A 360 0.22 2.47 2.43
C THR A 360 -0.46 3.03 1.19
N ARG A 361 0.00 4.19 0.72
CA ARG A 361 -0.54 4.84 -0.47
C ARG A 361 -0.06 4.16 -1.75
N PHE A 362 -0.96 3.96 -2.71
CA PHE A 362 -0.61 3.41 -4.03
C PHE A 362 0.36 4.32 -4.80
N ASN A 363 0.28 5.64 -4.58
CA ASN A 363 1.06 6.67 -5.26
C ASN A 363 2.35 7.02 -4.52
N GLY A 364 3.17 6.03 -4.19
CA GLY A 364 4.50 6.19 -3.63
C GLY A 364 4.65 5.77 -2.16
N GLY A 365 3.58 5.42 -1.46
CA GLY A 365 3.66 5.14 -0.03
C GLY A 365 4.29 6.31 0.72
N LEU A 366 5.31 6.03 1.52
CA LEU A 366 6.12 7.04 2.21
C LEU A 366 7.31 7.56 1.38
N PHE A 367 7.51 7.02 0.16
CA PHE A 367 8.63 7.41 -0.70
C PHE A 367 8.19 8.42 -1.74
N THR A 368 8.90 9.53 -1.86
CA THR A 368 8.66 10.55 -2.87
C THR A 368 9.94 11.33 -3.16
N PHE A 369 9.97 11.98 -4.31
CA PHE A 369 11.11 12.77 -4.79
C PHE A 369 10.78 14.27 -4.75
N ASP A 370 11.73 15.12 -5.12
CA ASP A 370 11.43 16.51 -5.42
C ASP A 370 10.51 16.58 -6.64
N PRO A 371 9.39 17.31 -6.58
CA PRO A 371 8.40 17.33 -7.66
C PRO A 371 8.95 17.76 -9.02
N VAL A 372 9.95 18.64 -9.03
CA VAL A 372 10.62 19.09 -10.26
C VAL A 372 11.29 17.94 -11.05
N LEU A 373 11.57 16.82 -10.39
CA LEU A 373 12.17 15.64 -11.02
C LEU A 373 11.15 14.67 -11.61
N VAL A 374 9.87 14.82 -11.31
CA VAL A 374 8.84 13.84 -11.66
C VAL A 374 7.56 14.45 -12.23
N SER A 375 7.47 15.78 -12.29
CA SER A 375 6.31 16.49 -12.81
C SER A 375 6.75 17.72 -13.59
N ASP A 376 6.20 17.90 -14.78
CA ASP A 376 6.49 19.04 -15.68
C ASP A 376 5.82 20.35 -15.23
N GLY A 377 5.04 20.32 -14.15
CA GLY A 377 4.43 21.52 -13.58
C GLY A 377 5.44 22.31 -12.74
N ALA A 378 5.26 23.61 -12.64
CA ALA A 378 6.07 24.43 -11.76
C ALA A 378 5.42 25.81 -11.54
N PRO A 379 5.66 26.45 -10.39
CA PRO A 379 6.37 25.96 -9.23
C PRO A 379 5.45 25.13 -8.31
N TRP A 380 5.80 23.89 -8.01
CA TRP A 380 5.11 23.05 -7.03
C TRP A 380 5.78 23.18 -5.66
N SER A 381 5.00 23.01 -4.59
CA SER A 381 5.58 22.84 -3.26
C SER A 381 6.39 21.54 -3.18
N PRO A 382 7.36 21.42 -2.29
CA PRO A 382 8.11 20.17 -2.11
C PRO A 382 7.27 18.98 -1.68
N ASP A 383 6.06 19.26 -1.17
CA ASP A 383 5.10 18.25 -0.71
C ASP A 383 4.10 17.82 -1.79
N TYR A 384 4.20 18.38 -3.00
CA TYR A 384 3.35 18.04 -4.11
C TYR A 384 3.34 16.53 -4.38
N ARG A 385 2.14 15.98 -4.52
CA ARG A 385 1.92 14.58 -4.85
C ARG A 385 0.70 14.46 -5.77
N LYS A 386 0.88 13.82 -6.91
CA LYS A 386 -0.21 13.51 -7.83
C LYS A 386 -1.19 12.52 -7.18
N TRP A 387 -2.48 12.65 -7.49
CA TRP A 387 -3.57 11.87 -6.91
C TRP A 387 -3.76 12.09 -5.40
N SER A 388 -3.45 13.25 -4.92
CA SER A 388 -3.57 13.69 -3.53
C SER A 388 -2.82 12.80 -2.50
N GLY A 389 -2.44 13.38 -1.39
CA GLY A 389 -1.94 12.66 -0.23
C GLY A 389 -3.03 11.87 0.47
N GLY A 390 -4.19 12.48 0.69
CA GLY A 390 -5.29 11.97 1.51
C GLY A 390 -6.49 11.41 0.75
N THR A 391 -6.36 11.12 -0.55
CA THR A 391 -7.42 10.49 -1.34
C THR A 391 -7.10 9.01 -1.58
N TYR A 392 -8.03 8.13 -1.31
CA TYR A 392 -7.95 6.69 -1.50
C TYR A 392 -8.85 6.29 -2.65
N THR A 393 -8.25 5.87 -3.76
CA THR A 393 -8.92 5.33 -4.93
C THR A 393 -8.88 3.81 -4.84
N ALA A 394 -10.03 3.17 -4.66
CA ALA A 394 -10.08 1.72 -4.41
C ALA A 394 -9.47 0.91 -5.54
N GLN A 395 -9.67 1.32 -6.80
CA GLN A 395 -9.08 0.70 -7.99
C GLN A 395 -7.56 0.48 -7.89
N ASN A 396 -6.84 1.42 -7.30
CA ASN A 396 -5.39 1.37 -7.13
C ASN A 396 -5.00 0.76 -5.78
N GLN A 397 -5.69 1.19 -4.71
CA GLN A 397 -5.33 0.86 -3.32
C GLN A 397 -5.44 -0.63 -3.03
N ARG A 398 -6.44 -1.33 -3.59
CA ARG A 398 -6.64 -2.77 -3.43
C ARG A 398 -5.45 -3.63 -3.86
N LEU A 399 -4.70 -3.17 -4.89
CA LEU A 399 -3.57 -3.92 -5.43
C LEU A 399 -2.38 -4.01 -4.46
N LEU A 400 -2.35 -3.17 -3.43
CA LEU A 400 -1.37 -3.29 -2.34
C LEU A 400 -1.80 -4.28 -1.27
N LEU A 401 -3.10 -4.57 -1.13
CA LEU A 401 -3.63 -5.41 -0.06
C LEU A 401 -3.76 -6.88 -0.46
N TRP A 402 -4.17 -7.15 -1.70
CA TRP A 402 -4.31 -8.53 -2.20
C TRP A 402 -3.07 -9.41 -2.02
N PRO A 403 -1.83 -8.97 -2.34
CA PRO A 403 -0.66 -9.83 -2.20
C PRO A 403 -0.33 -10.18 -0.75
N LEU A 404 -0.81 -9.37 0.22
CA LEU A 404 -0.56 -9.58 1.65
C LEU A 404 -1.23 -10.84 2.20
N LEU A 405 -2.30 -11.31 1.57
CA LEU A 405 -2.96 -12.57 1.95
C LEU A 405 -2.02 -13.76 1.76
N LYS A 406 -1.45 -13.93 0.56
CA LYS A 406 -0.55 -15.04 0.25
C LYS A 406 0.85 -14.88 0.84
N SER A 407 1.29 -13.66 1.10
CA SER A 407 2.53 -13.43 1.83
C SER A 407 2.37 -13.55 3.35
N GLY A 408 1.13 -13.57 3.86
CA GLY A 408 0.88 -13.63 5.31
C GLY A 408 1.28 -12.36 6.06
N ASP A 409 1.41 -11.22 5.38
CA ASP A 409 1.85 -9.94 5.95
C ASP A 409 0.66 -9.21 6.61
N PHE A 410 -0.01 -9.88 7.56
CA PHE A 410 -1.24 -9.39 8.19
C PHE A 410 -1.03 -8.20 9.12
N ASP A 411 0.16 -7.99 9.64
CA ASP A 411 0.55 -6.80 10.37
C ASP A 411 0.39 -5.55 9.49
N ILE A 412 0.82 -5.62 8.23
CA ILE A 412 0.64 -4.54 7.23
C ILE A 412 -0.82 -4.45 6.79
N LEU A 413 -1.47 -5.59 6.51
CA LEU A 413 -2.87 -5.65 6.05
C LEU A 413 -3.84 -4.97 7.03
N ARG A 414 -3.61 -5.13 8.34
CA ARG A 414 -4.47 -4.55 9.39
C ARG A 414 -4.65 -3.05 9.24
N HIS A 415 -3.62 -2.30 8.85
CA HIS A 415 -3.74 -0.84 8.67
C HIS A 415 -4.75 -0.47 7.59
N GLY A 416 -4.82 -1.26 6.51
CA GLY A 416 -5.86 -1.12 5.49
C GLY A 416 -7.25 -1.44 6.04
N LEU A 417 -7.39 -2.53 6.79
CA LEU A 417 -8.66 -2.92 7.39
C LEU A 417 -9.12 -1.95 8.47
N ASP A 418 -8.21 -1.46 9.32
CA ASP A 418 -8.49 -0.46 10.35
C ASP A 418 -9.00 0.85 9.74
N PHE A 419 -8.46 1.25 8.61
CA PHE A 419 -8.95 2.41 7.89
C PHE A 419 -10.43 2.26 7.50
N TYR A 420 -10.81 1.17 6.84
CA TYR A 420 -12.21 0.92 6.46
C TYR A 420 -13.14 0.74 7.66
N LYS A 421 -12.67 0.11 8.73
CA LYS A 421 -13.39 0.06 10.01
C LYS A 421 -13.66 1.48 10.55
N ASN A 422 -12.64 2.34 10.57
CA ASN A 422 -12.73 3.67 11.17
C ASN A 422 -13.65 4.61 10.37
N ILE A 423 -13.72 4.50 9.05
CA ILE A 423 -14.62 5.31 8.22
C ILE A 423 -16.04 4.76 8.14
N THR A 424 -16.29 3.53 8.57
CA THR A 424 -17.62 2.89 8.51
C THR A 424 -18.73 3.72 9.15
N PRO A 425 -18.53 4.39 10.32
CA PRO A 425 -19.55 5.27 10.88
C PRO A 425 -20.00 6.38 9.92
N ASN A 426 -19.04 6.98 9.17
CA ASN A 426 -19.37 8.02 8.19
C ASN A 426 -20.12 7.44 6.99
N SER A 427 -19.63 6.35 6.38
CA SER A 427 -20.31 5.69 5.27
C SER A 427 -21.74 5.23 5.64
N ARG A 428 -21.94 4.72 6.85
CA ARG A 428 -23.25 4.35 7.40
C ARG A 428 -24.13 5.58 7.59
N ARG A 429 -23.56 6.69 8.07
CA ARG A 429 -24.29 7.96 8.23
C ARG A 429 -24.80 8.49 6.90
N LEU A 430 -24.04 8.33 5.81
CA LEU A 430 -24.49 8.69 4.46
C LEU A 430 -25.70 7.86 4.04
N GLY A 431 -25.70 6.54 4.25
CA GLY A 431 -26.86 5.67 4.00
C GLY A 431 -28.11 6.14 4.74
N GLN A 432 -27.99 6.44 6.02
CA GLN A 432 -29.08 6.92 6.86
C GLN A 432 -29.62 8.29 6.41
N LEU A 433 -28.74 9.25 6.13
CA LEU A 433 -29.15 10.63 5.79
C LEU A 433 -29.78 10.74 4.43
N TYR A 434 -29.27 10.04 3.43
CA TYR A 434 -29.76 10.17 2.06
C TYR A 434 -30.91 9.22 1.74
N PHE A 435 -30.87 7.99 2.26
CA PHE A 435 -31.79 6.92 1.85
C PHE A 435 -32.65 6.37 3.01
N GLY A 436 -32.40 6.76 4.24
CA GLY A 436 -33.11 6.27 5.43
C GLY A 436 -32.78 4.81 5.76
N LEU A 437 -31.68 4.28 5.22
CA LEU A 437 -31.24 2.89 5.39
C LEU A 437 -30.04 2.80 6.31
N ASP A 438 -29.93 1.71 7.05
CA ASP A 438 -28.80 1.44 7.94
C ASP A 438 -27.72 0.63 7.22
N VAL A 439 -27.13 1.24 6.21
CA VAL A 439 -26.17 0.65 5.27
C VAL A 439 -24.95 1.54 5.10
N ALA A 440 -23.81 0.99 4.69
CA ALA A 440 -22.63 1.79 4.38
C ALA A 440 -22.60 2.17 2.90
N LEU A 441 -22.70 3.47 2.61
CA LEU A 441 -22.46 4.02 1.29
C LEU A 441 -21.01 4.47 1.17
N THR A 442 -20.16 3.60 0.64
CA THR A 442 -18.74 3.87 0.40
C THR A 442 -18.48 4.05 -1.08
N SER A 443 -17.99 5.22 -1.46
CA SER A 443 -17.64 5.53 -2.85
C SER A 443 -16.28 4.93 -3.23
N GLU A 444 -16.04 4.80 -4.54
CA GLU A 444 -14.75 4.39 -5.09
C GLU A 444 -13.60 5.24 -4.56
N GLN A 445 -13.78 6.55 -4.60
CA GLN A 445 -12.79 7.51 -4.14
C GLN A 445 -13.30 8.22 -2.89
N ILE A 446 -12.52 8.10 -1.85
CA ILE A 446 -12.81 8.67 -0.52
C ILE A 446 -11.57 9.36 0.03
N ASP A 447 -11.76 10.27 0.95
CA ASP A 447 -10.66 10.90 1.68
C ASP A 447 -10.40 10.22 3.04
N ASN A 448 -9.54 10.82 3.85
CA ASN A 448 -9.21 10.32 5.19
C ASN A 448 -10.41 10.22 6.16
N THR A 449 -11.51 10.90 5.86
CA THR A 449 -12.77 10.82 6.63
C THR A 449 -13.69 9.72 6.14
N GLY A 450 -13.42 9.14 4.97
CA GLY A 450 -14.29 8.19 4.28
C GLY A 450 -15.44 8.86 3.49
N LEU A 451 -15.48 10.19 3.44
CA LEU A 451 -16.42 10.90 2.60
C LEU A 451 -15.95 10.92 1.15
N PRO A 452 -16.88 10.95 0.18
CA PRO A 452 -16.53 11.18 -1.20
C PRO A 452 -15.76 12.48 -1.38
N ASN A 453 -14.86 12.54 -2.33
CA ASN A 453 -14.19 13.76 -2.75
C ASN A 453 -15.22 14.85 -3.11
N THR A 454 -15.03 16.06 -2.62
CA THR A 454 -16.01 17.16 -2.73
C THR A 454 -16.28 17.55 -4.18
N TYR A 455 -15.24 17.63 -5.00
CA TYR A 455 -15.40 17.92 -6.42
C TYR A 455 -16.18 16.80 -7.12
N GLU A 456 -15.72 15.57 -7.04
CA GLU A 456 -16.37 14.44 -7.72
C GLU A 456 -17.82 14.24 -7.28
N TYR A 457 -18.14 14.56 -6.01
CA TYR A 457 -19.50 14.48 -5.53
C TYR A 457 -20.45 15.39 -6.31
N ASN A 458 -20.00 16.58 -6.72
CA ASN A 458 -20.77 17.58 -7.45
C ASN A 458 -20.21 17.92 -8.85
N ALA A 459 -19.31 17.11 -9.42
CA ALA A 459 -18.57 17.45 -10.64
C ALA A 459 -19.47 17.94 -11.79
N LYS A 460 -20.53 17.22 -12.14
CA LYS A 460 -21.44 17.63 -13.22
C LYS A 460 -22.12 18.97 -12.97
N TYR A 461 -22.41 19.31 -11.71
CA TYR A 461 -22.95 20.62 -11.37
C TYR A 461 -21.94 21.74 -11.60
N PHE A 462 -20.70 21.52 -11.19
CA PHE A 462 -19.60 22.47 -11.42
C PHE A 462 -19.22 22.59 -12.89
N ASP A 463 -19.32 21.48 -13.64
CA ASP A 463 -19.05 21.43 -15.08
C ASP A 463 -20.20 22.01 -15.95
N GLY A 464 -21.31 22.42 -15.32
CA GLY A 464 -22.43 23.08 -15.99
C GLY A 464 -23.54 22.17 -16.51
N ASP A 465 -23.53 20.89 -16.18
CA ASP A 465 -24.57 19.91 -16.56
C ASP A 465 -25.90 20.12 -15.79
N GLY A 466 -25.96 21.06 -14.88
CA GLY A 466 -27.15 21.46 -14.15
C GLY A 466 -27.40 20.70 -12.84
N PRO A 467 -28.60 20.88 -12.25
CA PRO A 467 -28.90 20.35 -10.92
C PRO A 467 -29.02 18.83 -10.92
N ARG A 468 -28.85 18.25 -9.72
CA ARG A 468 -29.07 16.82 -9.50
C ARG A 468 -30.45 16.37 -9.95
N THR A 469 -30.53 15.14 -10.44
CA THR A 469 -31.77 14.54 -10.97
C THR A 469 -32.15 13.31 -10.15
N ALA A 470 -33.32 12.73 -10.44
CA ALA A 470 -33.75 11.46 -9.86
C ALA A 470 -32.78 10.30 -10.20
N LEU A 471 -32.06 10.41 -11.30
CA LEU A 471 -31.02 9.44 -11.69
C LEU A 471 -29.73 9.61 -10.85
N TYR A 472 -29.45 10.83 -10.39
CA TYR A 472 -28.31 11.18 -9.54
C TYR A 472 -28.78 11.91 -8.28
N PRO A 473 -29.48 11.20 -7.37
CA PRO A 473 -29.99 11.82 -6.15
C PRO A 473 -28.85 12.24 -5.21
N PRO A 474 -29.11 13.09 -4.22
CA PRO A 474 -28.18 13.33 -3.13
C PRO A 474 -27.69 12.01 -2.52
N GLY A 475 -26.40 11.92 -2.21
CA GLY A 475 -25.72 10.72 -1.74
C GLY A 475 -24.94 9.98 -2.83
N ILE A 476 -25.35 10.12 -4.08
CA ILE A 476 -24.63 9.52 -5.20
C ILE A 476 -23.61 10.52 -5.75
N VAL A 477 -22.38 10.08 -5.94
CA VAL A 477 -21.32 10.86 -6.61
C VAL A 477 -21.80 11.24 -8.01
N PHE A 478 -21.59 12.51 -8.42
CA PHE A 478 -22.10 13.04 -9.67
C PHE A 478 -21.03 13.12 -10.77
N GLY A 479 -19.77 12.78 -10.47
CA GLY A 479 -18.69 12.67 -11.46
C GLY A 479 -18.86 11.51 -12.43
N ASP A 480 -18.39 11.68 -13.65
CA ASP A 480 -18.59 10.68 -14.72
C ASP A 480 -17.93 9.35 -14.40
N TYR A 481 -16.72 9.39 -13.84
CA TYR A 481 -15.95 8.18 -13.52
C TYR A 481 -16.47 7.43 -12.29
N LEU A 482 -16.97 8.14 -11.28
CA LEU A 482 -17.25 7.59 -9.96
C LEU A 482 -18.74 7.40 -9.65
N SER A 483 -19.63 7.89 -10.53
CA SER A 483 -21.07 7.77 -10.31
C SER A 483 -21.53 6.32 -10.22
N TRP A 484 -22.36 6.02 -9.19
CA TRP A 484 -22.90 4.69 -8.93
C TRP A 484 -21.83 3.60 -8.72
N LEU A 485 -20.62 3.98 -8.34
CA LEU A 485 -19.50 3.08 -8.14
C LEU A 485 -19.22 2.94 -6.64
N SER A 486 -19.64 1.82 -6.09
CA SER A 486 -19.40 1.42 -4.68
C SER A 486 -19.04 -0.06 -4.53
N ASP A 487 -18.98 -0.81 -5.64
CA ASP A 487 -18.67 -2.25 -5.62
C ASP A 487 -17.19 -2.53 -5.32
N THR A 488 -16.30 -1.60 -5.65
CA THR A 488 -14.87 -1.75 -5.32
C THR A 488 -14.60 -1.81 -3.82
N ALA A 489 -15.46 -1.19 -2.98
CA ALA A 489 -15.39 -1.34 -1.52
C ALA A 489 -15.63 -2.79 -1.07
N ASN A 490 -16.33 -3.62 -1.86
CA ASN A 490 -16.50 -5.05 -1.57
C ASN A 490 -15.19 -5.83 -1.59
N GLU A 491 -14.17 -5.38 -2.35
CA GLU A 491 -12.86 -6.04 -2.33
C GLU A 491 -12.21 -5.94 -0.96
N PHE A 492 -12.31 -4.79 -0.29
CA PHE A 492 -11.78 -4.63 1.06
C PHE A 492 -12.61 -5.42 2.09
N ALA A 493 -13.92 -5.54 1.88
CA ALA A 493 -14.79 -6.38 2.68
C ALA A 493 -14.40 -7.87 2.54
N ASP A 494 -14.17 -8.33 1.30
CA ASP A 494 -13.74 -9.69 1.02
C ASP A 494 -12.34 -9.99 1.57
N ILE A 495 -11.39 -9.07 1.41
CA ILE A 495 -10.04 -9.17 1.98
C ILE A 495 -10.11 -9.30 3.52
N ALA A 496 -11.03 -8.58 4.19
CA ALA A 496 -11.23 -8.73 5.63
C ALA A 496 -11.67 -10.15 5.99
N VAL A 497 -12.65 -10.70 5.28
CA VAL A 497 -13.12 -12.10 5.48
C VAL A 497 -12.01 -13.11 5.16
N LEU A 498 -11.31 -12.93 4.04
CA LEU A 498 -10.21 -13.80 3.63
C LEU A 498 -9.02 -13.74 4.59
N SER A 499 -8.78 -12.62 5.28
CA SER A 499 -7.72 -12.51 6.28
C SER A 499 -7.93 -13.49 7.44
N GLN A 500 -9.18 -13.76 7.81
CA GLN A 500 -9.50 -14.82 8.76
C GLN A 500 -9.22 -16.20 8.17
N THR A 501 -9.63 -16.44 6.94
CA THR A 501 -9.47 -17.75 6.28
C THR A 501 -8.00 -18.09 6.03
N TYR A 502 -7.19 -17.11 5.60
CA TYR A 502 -5.75 -17.30 5.38
C TYR A 502 -4.94 -17.32 6.67
N GLY A 503 -5.13 -16.31 7.52
CA GLY A 503 -4.26 -16.03 8.67
C GLY A 503 -4.86 -16.32 10.04
N GLY A 504 -6.14 -16.66 10.10
CA GLY A 504 -6.84 -16.83 11.38
C GLY A 504 -7.04 -15.52 12.15
N LEU A 505 -7.03 -14.36 11.46
CA LEU A 505 -7.26 -13.08 12.11
C LEU A 505 -8.62 -13.07 12.81
N ASN A 506 -8.66 -12.44 13.99
CA ASN A 506 -9.95 -12.05 14.56
C ASN A 506 -10.50 -10.88 13.73
N ILE A 507 -11.65 -11.07 13.11
CA ILE A 507 -12.31 -10.10 12.24
C ILE A 507 -13.60 -9.52 12.85
N ASP A 508 -13.90 -9.77 14.12
CA ASP A 508 -15.10 -9.25 14.77
C ASP A 508 -15.25 -7.73 14.63
N GLU A 509 -14.16 -6.99 14.70
CA GLU A 509 -14.15 -5.54 14.57
C GLU A 509 -14.31 -5.04 13.13
N TYR A 510 -14.07 -5.88 12.12
CA TYR A 510 -14.21 -5.55 10.70
C TYR A 510 -15.57 -5.99 10.13
N MET A 511 -16.24 -6.93 10.78
CA MET A 511 -17.55 -7.43 10.32
C MET A 511 -18.60 -6.34 10.15
N PRO A 512 -18.70 -5.29 11.01
CA PRO A 512 -19.63 -4.20 10.77
C PRO A 512 -19.42 -3.50 9.41
N PHE A 513 -18.16 -3.27 8.97
CA PHE A 513 -17.89 -2.75 7.65
C PHE A 513 -18.40 -3.71 6.57
N VAL A 514 -18.09 -5.00 6.67
CA VAL A 514 -18.51 -6.03 5.71
C VAL A 514 -20.04 -6.11 5.61
N GLU A 515 -20.73 -6.17 6.75
CA GLU A 515 -22.18 -6.31 6.83
C GLU A 515 -22.90 -5.09 6.25
N TYR A 516 -22.52 -3.87 6.64
CA TYR A 516 -23.15 -2.65 6.14
C TYR A 516 -22.85 -2.36 4.66
N GLN A 517 -21.66 -2.73 4.20
CA GLN A 517 -21.30 -2.59 2.78
C GLN A 517 -22.13 -3.55 1.90
N LEU A 518 -22.33 -4.79 2.32
CA LEU A 518 -23.18 -5.74 1.60
C LEU A 518 -24.66 -5.35 1.68
N ALA A 519 -25.12 -4.86 2.83
CA ALA A 519 -26.49 -4.39 3.01
C ALA A 519 -26.86 -3.24 2.08
N TRP A 520 -25.89 -2.37 1.70
CA TRP A 520 -26.12 -1.35 0.69
C TRP A 520 -26.68 -1.95 -0.61
N PHE A 521 -26.11 -3.04 -1.11
CA PHE A 521 -26.57 -3.65 -2.36
C PHE A 521 -27.88 -4.41 -2.17
N ASP A 522 -28.08 -5.10 -1.06
CA ASP A 522 -29.30 -5.86 -0.82
C ASP A 522 -30.49 -4.94 -0.53
N GLU A 523 -30.37 -4.04 0.43
CA GLU A 523 -31.49 -3.24 0.91
C GLU A 523 -31.82 -2.05 -0.02
N PHE A 524 -30.79 -1.32 -0.47
CA PHE A 524 -31.01 -0.15 -1.33
C PHE A 524 -31.63 -0.55 -2.68
N TYR A 525 -31.11 -1.59 -3.34
CA TYR A 525 -31.62 -1.97 -4.65
C TYR A 525 -32.98 -2.65 -4.55
N GLN A 526 -33.29 -3.39 -3.49
CA GLN A 526 -34.65 -3.85 -3.24
C GLN A 526 -35.64 -2.70 -3.00
N MET A 527 -35.26 -1.70 -2.19
CA MET A 527 -36.07 -0.51 -1.96
C MET A 527 -36.33 0.26 -3.26
N ARG A 528 -35.30 0.41 -4.10
CA ARG A 528 -35.36 1.21 -5.32
C ARG A 528 -36.10 0.53 -6.45
N ASN A 529 -35.83 -0.73 -6.70
CA ASN A 529 -36.23 -1.46 -7.91
C ASN A 529 -37.14 -2.67 -7.65
N GLY A 530 -37.27 -3.12 -6.41
CA GLY A 530 -37.85 -4.42 -6.07
C GLY A 530 -36.96 -5.59 -6.49
N LEU A 531 -37.57 -6.74 -6.67
CA LEU A 531 -36.94 -7.95 -7.15
C LEU A 531 -37.53 -8.35 -8.51
N GLU A 532 -36.76 -9.05 -9.30
CA GLU A 532 -37.23 -9.76 -10.51
C GLU A 532 -38.28 -10.83 -10.14
N SER A 533 -39.05 -11.29 -11.11
CA SER A 533 -40.07 -12.34 -10.92
C SER A 533 -39.48 -13.66 -10.39
N ASN A 534 -38.20 -13.92 -10.62
CA ASN A 534 -37.44 -15.06 -10.11
C ASN A 534 -36.83 -14.83 -8.72
N GLY A 535 -37.04 -13.65 -8.12
CA GLY A 535 -36.51 -13.27 -6.82
C GLY A 535 -35.10 -12.64 -6.84
N SER A 536 -34.52 -12.41 -8.02
CA SER A 536 -33.18 -11.81 -8.11
C SER A 536 -33.20 -10.29 -7.96
N LEU A 537 -32.10 -9.71 -7.47
CA LEU A 537 -31.87 -8.27 -7.39
C LEU A 537 -31.80 -7.62 -8.79
N ILE A 538 -32.26 -6.38 -8.87
CA ILE A 538 -32.10 -5.51 -10.04
C ILE A 538 -31.09 -4.41 -9.67
N LEU A 539 -29.83 -4.62 -10.01
CA LEU A 539 -28.76 -3.67 -9.73
C LEU A 539 -28.73 -2.57 -10.80
N TYR A 540 -29.60 -1.56 -10.66
CA TYR A 540 -29.71 -0.42 -11.58
C TYR A 540 -30.15 0.86 -10.86
N PRO A 541 -29.55 2.03 -11.12
CA PRO A 541 -28.28 2.23 -11.84
C PRO A 541 -27.10 1.68 -11.02
N ALA A 542 -26.10 1.15 -11.74
CA ALA A 542 -24.84 0.72 -11.16
C ALA A 542 -23.70 1.09 -12.13
N SER A 543 -22.48 0.78 -11.77
CA SER A 543 -21.32 0.95 -12.65
C SER A 543 -20.47 -0.31 -12.65
N GLY A 544 -19.99 -0.71 -13.85
CA GLY A 544 -18.93 -1.70 -13.97
C GLY A 544 -17.59 -0.98 -13.86
N ALA A 545 -17.02 -0.96 -12.66
CA ALA A 545 -15.89 -0.12 -12.27
C ALA A 545 -16.05 1.34 -12.77
N GLU A 546 -14.97 2.03 -13.05
CA GLU A 546 -15.02 3.38 -13.64
C GLU A 546 -15.47 3.38 -15.11
N THR A 547 -15.61 2.23 -15.75
CA THR A 547 -15.72 2.12 -17.20
C THR A 547 -17.16 2.14 -17.72
N TYR A 548 -18.01 1.25 -17.25
CA TYR A 548 -19.37 1.06 -17.80
C TYR A 548 -20.41 1.71 -16.91
N LYS A 549 -21.00 2.82 -17.38
CA LYS A 549 -21.88 3.68 -16.58
C LYS A 549 -23.36 3.45 -16.81
N LEU A 550 -24.16 3.71 -15.76
CA LEU A 550 -25.59 3.42 -15.72
C LEU A 550 -25.86 1.97 -16.17
N ALA A 551 -25.06 1.07 -15.63
CA ALA A 551 -25.12 -0.35 -15.97
C ALA A 551 -26.25 -1.05 -15.22
N LEU A 552 -26.89 -2.01 -15.91
CA LEU A 552 -27.81 -2.96 -15.31
C LEU A 552 -27.07 -4.27 -15.04
N ASN A 553 -27.06 -4.67 -13.78
CA ASN A 553 -26.47 -5.93 -13.34
C ASN A 553 -25.01 -6.11 -13.83
N PRO A 554 -24.08 -5.20 -13.46
CA PRO A 554 -22.69 -5.32 -13.91
C PRO A 554 -22.00 -6.57 -13.34
N SER A 555 -21.21 -7.24 -14.18
CA SER A 555 -20.54 -8.50 -13.84
C SER A 555 -19.57 -8.35 -12.68
N SER A 556 -18.87 -7.21 -12.58
CA SER A 556 -17.97 -6.91 -11.46
C SER A 556 -18.70 -6.93 -10.11
N THR A 557 -19.84 -6.24 -10.03
CA THR A 557 -20.66 -6.16 -8.81
C THR A 557 -21.27 -7.52 -8.47
N ILE A 558 -21.88 -8.20 -9.45
CA ILE A 558 -22.53 -9.52 -9.27
C ILE A 558 -21.52 -10.55 -8.74
N SER A 559 -20.40 -10.68 -9.42
CA SER A 559 -19.35 -11.64 -9.01
C SER A 559 -18.76 -11.29 -7.64
N GLY A 560 -18.60 -9.98 -7.36
CA GLY A 560 -18.14 -9.49 -6.08
C GLY A 560 -19.05 -9.85 -4.93
N LEU A 561 -20.33 -9.53 -5.06
CA LEU A 561 -21.34 -9.87 -4.05
C LEU A 561 -21.40 -11.37 -3.81
N ARG A 562 -21.43 -12.16 -4.91
CA ARG A 562 -21.46 -13.63 -4.80
C ARG A 562 -20.24 -14.15 -4.07
N ARG A 563 -19.05 -13.67 -4.44
CA ARG A 563 -17.80 -14.11 -3.84
C ARG A 563 -17.75 -13.76 -2.35
N THR A 564 -17.97 -12.51 -1.98
CA THR A 564 -17.89 -12.07 -0.59
C THR A 564 -18.92 -12.80 0.29
N VAL A 565 -20.15 -12.98 -0.18
CA VAL A 565 -21.17 -13.71 0.57
C VAL A 565 -20.80 -15.21 0.73
N MET A 566 -20.23 -15.82 -0.32
CA MET A 566 -19.72 -17.20 -0.21
C MET A 566 -18.59 -17.31 0.80
N ASP A 567 -17.64 -16.39 0.79
CA ASP A 567 -16.51 -16.41 1.73
C ASP A 567 -16.96 -16.19 3.18
N ILE A 568 -17.98 -15.35 3.41
CA ILE A 568 -18.63 -15.24 4.73
C ILE A 568 -19.24 -16.60 5.15
N LEU A 569 -19.94 -17.28 4.26
CA LEU A 569 -20.54 -18.59 4.56
C LEU A 569 -19.51 -19.70 4.80
N LEU A 570 -18.29 -19.54 4.26
CA LEU A 570 -17.16 -20.46 4.43
C LEU A 570 -16.29 -20.13 5.64
N THR A 571 -16.37 -18.92 6.16
CA THR A 571 -15.60 -18.50 7.33
C THR A 571 -16.09 -19.16 8.63
N ASN A 572 -15.37 -18.93 9.72
CA ASN A 572 -15.77 -19.45 11.02
C ASN A 572 -17.20 -18.96 11.39
N PRO A 573 -18.15 -19.90 11.70
CA PRO A 573 -19.54 -19.56 11.99
C PRO A 573 -19.74 -18.52 13.10
N ASN A 574 -18.77 -18.37 14.00
CA ASN A 574 -18.84 -17.38 15.07
C ASN A 574 -18.92 -15.94 14.55
N TYR A 575 -18.32 -15.65 13.40
CA TYR A 575 -18.38 -14.32 12.78
C TYR A 575 -19.72 -14.04 12.11
N VAL A 576 -20.47 -15.07 11.73
CA VAL A 576 -21.80 -14.94 11.13
C VAL A 576 -22.89 -14.64 12.17
N LYS A 577 -22.64 -14.85 13.45
CA LYS A 577 -23.49 -14.48 14.60
C LYS A 577 -24.97 -14.87 14.45
N GLY A 578 -25.25 -16.03 13.87
CA GLY A 578 -26.61 -16.52 13.63
C GLY A 578 -27.29 -15.99 12.36
N ASN A 579 -26.64 -15.10 11.59
CA ASN A 579 -27.18 -14.54 10.35
C ASN A 579 -26.97 -15.43 9.12
N ARG A 580 -26.62 -16.70 9.29
CA ARG A 580 -26.34 -17.61 8.17
C ARG A 580 -27.50 -17.69 7.16
N SER A 581 -28.71 -17.79 7.64
CA SER A 581 -29.90 -17.83 6.77
C SER A 581 -30.12 -16.55 5.95
N TYR A 582 -29.72 -15.40 6.50
CA TYR A 582 -29.72 -14.13 5.75
C TYR A 582 -28.73 -14.20 4.58
N TYR A 583 -27.50 -14.64 4.80
CA TYR A 583 -26.49 -14.74 3.75
C TYR A 583 -26.84 -15.81 2.71
N GLU A 584 -27.41 -16.95 3.11
CA GLU A 584 -27.93 -17.95 2.18
C GLU A 584 -29.08 -17.38 1.31
N GLY A 585 -29.99 -16.62 1.93
CA GLY A 585 -31.04 -15.91 1.22
C GLY A 585 -30.50 -14.80 0.30
N TYR A 586 -29.48 -14.06 0.76
CA TYR A 586 -28.83 -13.04 -0.05
C TYR A 586 -28.15 -13.67 -1.28
N LEU A 587 -27.40 -14.75 -1.10
CA LEU A 587 -26.77 -15.49 -2.20
C LEU A 587 -27.78 -15.92 -3.27
N SER A 588 -28.97 -16.34 -2.85
CA SER A 588 -30.06 -16.74 -3.79
C SER A 588 -30.66 -15.56 -4.56
N ARG A 589 -30.55 -14.33 -4.05
CA ARG A 589 -31.02 -13.11 -4.72
C ARG A 589 -29.99 -12.50 -5.70
N ILE A 590 -28.71 -12.89 -5.63
CA ILE A 590 -27.68 -12.35 -6.53
C ILE A 590 -27.92 -12.90 -7.94
N PRO A 591 -28.09 -12.04 -8.97
CA PRO A 591 -28.32 -12.47 -10.34
C PRO A 591 -27.17 -13.32 -10.89
N ALA A 592 -27.41 -14.07 -11.96
CA ALA A 592 -26.35 -14.74 -12.71
C ALA A 592 -25.44 -13.71 -13.38
N THR A 593 -24.16 -14.02 -13.48
CA THR A 593 -23.19 -13.20 -14.22
C THR A 593 -23.60 -13.14 -15.70
N PRO A 594 -23.75 -11.93 -16.27
CA PRO A 594 -24.25 -11.78 -17.63
C PRO A 594 -23.26 -12.32 -18.66
N LEU A 595 -23.83 -13.01 -19.66
CA LEU A 595 -23.11 -13.55 -20.81
C LEU A 595 -23.76 -12.99 -22.10
N HIS A 596 -22.93 -12.84 -23.14
CA HIS A 596 -23.40 -12.41 -24.46
C HIS A 596 -22.58 -13.09 -25.57
N PRO A 597 -23.12 -13.15 -26.81
CA PRO A 597 -22.30 -13.42 -27.99
C PRO A 597 -21.16 -12.40 -28.08
N CYS A 598 -19.94 -12.85 -28.27
CA CYS A 598 -18.79 -11.95 -28.28
C CYS A 598 -18.89 -10.89 -29.36
N PRO A 599 -18.74 -9.58 -29.08
CA PRO A 599 -18.65 -8.55 -30.08
C PRO A 599 -17.51 -8.82 -31.06
N GLY A 600 -17.83 -8.98 -32.36
CA GLY A 600 -16.87 -9.33 -33.40
C GLY A 600 -16.68 -10.84 -33.65
N ALA A 601 -17.24 -11.73 -32.80
CA ALA A 601 -17.16 -13.19 -32.93
C ALA A 601 -18.44 -13.83 -32.36
N SER A 602 -19.58 -13.60 -33.01
CA SER A 602 -20.91 -13.92 -32.47
C SER A 602 -21.19 -15.40 -32.23
N GLU A 603 -20.38 -16.30 -32.78
CA GLU A 603 -20.41 -17.75 -32.53
C GLU A 603 -19.80 -18.14 -31.18
N LEU A 604 -19.05 -17.24 -30.53
CA LEU A 604 -18.45 -17.44 -29.21
C LEU A 604 -19.31 -16.77 -28.14
N ILE A 605 -19.22 -17.27 -26.91
CA ILE A 605 -19.87 -16.66 -25.75
C ILE A 605 -18.79 -16.01 -24.89
N CYS A 606 -19.00 -14.74 -24.55
CA CYS A 606 -18.17 -13.92 -23.68
C CYS A 606 -18.88 -13.62 -22.36
N ILE A 607 -18.10 -13.41 -21.28
CA ILE A 607 -18.59 -12.70 -20.10
C ILE A 607 -18.91 -11.27 -20.54
N SER A 608 -20.12 -10.80 -20.25
CA SER A 608 -20.53 -9.41 -20.53
C SER A 608 -20.11 -8.49 -19.38
N PRO A 609 -19.70 -7.23 -19.64
CA PRO A 609 -19.43 -6.28 -18.56
C PRO A 609 -20.70 -5.95 -17.75
N ALA A 610 -21.87 -6.04 -18.35
CA ALA A 610 -23.18 -5.86 -17.71
C ALA A 610 -24.26 -6.44 -18.62
N VAL A 611 -25.52 -6.58 -18.16
CA VAL A 611 -26.67 -6.89 -19.02
C VAL A 611 -26.86 -5.77 -20.04
N ASN A 612 -26.73 -4.51 -19.60
CA ASN A 612 -26.81 -3.31 -20.47
C ASN A 612 -26.08 -2.16 -19.75
N TYR A 613 -25.62 -1.16 -20.49
CA TYR A 613 -25.03 0.08 -19.99
C TYR A 613 -25.23 1.23 -20.96
N SER A 614 -25.17 2.49 -20.47
CA SER A 614 -25.44 3.66 -21.31
C SER A 614 -24.19 4.22 -21.99
N THR A 615 -23.06 4.28 -21.26
CA THR A 615 -21.82 4.90 -21.75
C THR A 615 -20.59 4.16 -21.22
N THR A 616 -19.46 4.36 -21.92
CA THR A 616 -18.14 3.88 -21.53
C THR A 616 -17.22 5.08 -21.36
N VAL A 617 -16.64 5.28 -20.15
CA VAL A 617 -15.86 6.50 -19.85
C VAL A 617 -14.41 6.25 -19.46
N ASN A 618 -14.04 5.04 -19.09
CA ASN A 618 -12.66 4.65 -18.76
C ASN A 618 -12.24 3.41 -19.58
N SER A 619 -11.12 2.84 -19.28
CA SER A 619 -10.45 1.77 -20.03
C SER A 619 -10.16 0.52 -19.18
N GLU A 620 -11.06 0.16 -18.27
CA GLU A 620 -10.93 -1.04 -17.43
C GLU A 620 -11.88 -2.14 -17.94
N PRO A 621 -11.36 -3.34 -18.31
CA PRO A 621 -12.17 -4.42 -18.85
C PRO A 621 -12.85 -5.20 -17.72
N THR A 622 -13.95 -4.71 -17.20
CA THR A 622 -14.65 -5.28 -16.03
C THR A 622 -15.29 -6.64 -16.29
N ALA A 623 -15.45 -7.05 -17.55
CA ALA A 623 -15.78 -8.42 -17.91
C ALA A 623 -14.74 -9.45 -17.44
N MET A 624 -13.52 -9.00 -17.07
CA MET A 624 -12.47 -9.85 -16.50
C MET A 624 -12.49 -9.91 -14.96
N TYR A 625 -13.29 -9.09 -14.29
CA TYR A 625 -13.41 -9.11 -12.82
C TYR A 625 -13.95 -10.43 -12.26
N PRO A 626 -14.86 -11.16 -12.94
CA PRO A 626 -15.21 -12.52 -12.56
C PRO A 626 -14.04 -13.51 -12.54
N VAL A 627 -12.91 -13.20 -13.21
CA VAL A 627 -11.65 -13.97 -13.12
C VAL A 627 -10.82 -13.48 -11.94
N PHE A 628 -10.51 -12.19 -11.88
CA PHE A 628 -9.85 -11.52 -10.74
C PHE A 628 -10.44 -10.11 -10.57
N PRO A 629 -10.83 -9.76 -9.33
CA PRO A 629 -10.55 -10.45 -8.06
C PRO A 629 -11.48 -11.63 -7.70
N TRP A 630 -12.65 -11.75 -8.31
CA TRP A 630 -13.78 -12.49 -7.76
C TRP A 630 -13.75 -14.02 -7.93
N SER A 631 -12.84 -14.54 -8.72
CA SER A 631 -12.58 -16.00 -8.81
C SER A 631 -13.81 -16.84 -9.18
N GLU A 632 -14.80 -16.28 -9.86
CA GLU A 632 -15.94 -17.02 -10.38
C GLU A 632 -15.52 -17.91 -11.56
N TYR A 633 -14.60 -17.40 -12.39
CA TYR A 633 -13.97 -18.11 -13.50
C TYR A 633 -12.47 -18.27 -13.23
N GLY A 634 -11.93 -19.41 -13.57
CA GLY A 634 -10.52 -19.73 -13.40
C GLY A 634 -10.28 -21.24 -13.39
N LEU A 635 -9.02 -21.64 -13.29
CA LEU A 635 -8.64 -23.06 -13.23
C LEU A 635 -9.26 -23.73 -12.01
N GLY A 636 -9.90 -24.88 -12.24
CA GLY A 636 -10.54 -25.69 -11.19
C GLY A 636 -11.89 -25.16 -10.72
N GLN A 637 -12.41 -24.08 -11.29
CA GLN A 637 -13.79 -23.64 -11.05
C GLN A 637 -14.79 -24.42 -11.92
N PRO A 638 -16.05 -24.59 -11.45
CA PRO A 638 -17.07 -25.32 -12.22
C PRO A 638 -17.59 -24.56 -13.45
N THR A 639 -17.29 -23.27 -13.56
CA THR A 639 -17.69 -22.41 -14.66
C THR A 639 -16.87 -22.67 -15.92
N ASN A 640 -17.46 -22.39 -17.08
CA ASN A 640 -16.77 -22.58 -18.35
C ASN A 640 -15.70 -21.49 -18.56
N LEU A 641 -14.44 -21.85 -18.34
CA LEU A 641 -13.29 -20.93 -18.47
C LEU A 641 -13.19 -20.31 -19.89
N SER A 642 -13.68 -20.98 -20.93
CA SER A 642 -13.64 -20.45 -22.28
C SER A 642 -14.39 -19.12 -22.42
N TYR A 643 -15.41 -18.85 -21.61
CA TYR A 643 -16.13 -17.57 -21.63
C TYR A 643 -15.27 -16.40 -21.18
N ALA A 644 -14.38 -16.63 -20.20
CA ALA A 644 -13.39 -15.65 -19.78
C ALA A 644 -12.30 -15.45 -20.85
N MET A 645 -11.80 -16.55 -21.45
CA MET A 645 -10.82 -16.48 -22.52
C MET A 645 -11.39 -15.73 -23.74
N HIS A 646 -12.64 -16.03 -24.11
CA HIS A 646 -13.30 -15.32 -25.20
C HIS A 646 -13.48 -13.83 -24.88
N ALA A 647 -13.92 -13.48 -23.66
CA ALA A 647 -14.06 -12.09 -23.24
C ALA A 647 -12.72 -11.34 -23.33
N TYR A 648 -11.62 -11.98 -22.97
CA TYR A 648 -10.30 -11.38 -23.06
C TYR A 648 -9.82 -11.19 -24.50
N PHE A 649 -9.90 -12.24 -25.33
CA PHE A 649 -9.26 -12.25 -26.66
C PHE A 649 -10.19 -11.81 -27.81
N ASN A 650 -11.49 -11.99 -27.68
CA ASN A 650 -12.44 -11.82 -28.78
C ASN A 650 -13.48 -10.72 -28.55
N ASP A 651 -13.52 -10.11 -27.34
CA ASP A 651 -14.37 -8.95 -27.13
C ASP A 651 -13.69 -7.70 -27.71
N SER A 652 -14.13 -7.30 -28.91
CA SER A 652 -13.58 -6.13 -29.60
C SER A 652 -13.84 -4.81 -28.87
N GLN A 653 -14.80 -4.75 -27.95
CA GLN A 653 -15.07 -3.54 -27.14
C GLN A 653 -14.03 -3.35 -26.03
N SER A 654 -13.50 -4.43 -25.49
CA SER A 654 -12.49 -4.37 -24.44
C SER A 654 -11.05 -4.44 -24.95
N ALA A 655 -10.82 -4.74 -26.22
CA ALA A 655 -9.49 -4.97 -26.81
C ALA A 655 -8.48 -3.82 -26.61
N GLY A 656 -8.94 -2.57 -26.50
CA GLY A 656 -8.11 -1.39 -26.23
C GLY A 656 -7.78 -1.16 -24.75
N TYR A 657 -8.30 -1.97 -23.85
CA TYR A 657 -8.21 -1.75 -22.41
C TYR A 657 -7.09 -2.53 -21.72
N HIS A 658 -6.32 -3.29 -22.48
CA HIS A 658 -5.22 -4.12 -22.00
C HIS A 658 -3.91 -3.34 -21.90
N GLY A 659 -3.05 -3.71 -20.95
CA GLY A 659 -1.78 -3.03 -20.75
C GLY A 659 -0.89 -3.61 -19.67
N THR A 660 0.35 -3.12 -19.63
CA THR A 660 1.42 -3.67 -18.80
C THR A 660 1.93 -2.70 -17.72
N TYR A 661 1.21 -1.63 -17.41
CA TYR A 661 1.70 -0.58 -16.49
C TYR A 661 0.60 -0.10 -15.53
N GLY A 662 1.00 0.58 -14.47
CA GLY A 662 0.11 1.13 -13.45
C GLY A 662 -0.76 0.03 -12.82
N TRP A 663 -2.03 0.32 -12.65
CA TRP A 663 -3.04 -0.55 -12.04
C TRP A 663 -3.55 -1.69 -12.96
N ARG A 664 -3.09 -1.81 -14.21
CA ARG A 664 -3.49 -2.88 -15.14
C ARG A 664 -3.24 -4.27 -14.55
N GLN A 665 -4.11 -5.24 -14.88
CA GLN A 665 -4.21 -6.53 -14.21
C GLN A 665 -4.02 -7.74 -15.15
N ASP A 666 -3.62 -7.51 -16.40
CA ASP A 666 -3.58 -8.53 -17.47
C ASP A 666 -2.82 -9.78 -17.07
N GLN A 667 -1.64 -9.64 -16.42
CA GLN A 667 -0.84 -10.79 -15.99
C GLN A 667 -1.54 -11.64 -14.93
N ILE A 668 -2.44 -11.03 -14.12
CA ILE A 668 -3.20 -11.77 -13.10
C ILE A 668 -4.25 -12.64 -13.79
N TRP A 669 -4.98 -12.07 -14.76
CA TRP A 669 -5.98 -12.82 -15.54
C TRP A 669 -5.32 -13.95 -16.32
N TRP A 670 -4.20 -13.69 -17.02
CA TRP A 670 -3.46 -14.74 -17.75
C TRP A 670 -2.98 -15.85 -16.81
N ALA A 671 -2.45 -15.52 -15.64
CA ALA A 671 -2.04 -16.51 -14.66
C ALA A 671 -3.23 -17.38 -14.22
N ARG A 672 -4.38 -16.77 -13.91
CA ARG A 672 -5.60 -17.49 -13.51
C ARG A 672 -6.25 -18.33 -14.61
N MET A 673 -6.00 -17.97 -15.85
CA MET A 673 -6.41 -18.74 -17.02
C MET A 673 -5.38 -19.80 -17.48
N GLY A 674 -4.21 -19.88 -16.84
CA GLY A 674 -3.16 -20.84 -17.18
C GLY A 674 -2.32 -20.46 -18.41
N LEU A 675 -2.31 -19.19 -18.80
CA LEU A 675 -1.62 -18.69 -19.99
C LEU A 675 -0.17 -18.29 -19.66
N THR A 676 0.69 -19.28 -19.47
CA THR A 676 2.06 -19.16 -18.93
C THR A 676 2.90 -18.13 -19.67
N GLU A 677 3.00 -18.20 -20.99
CA GLU A 677 3.91 -17.35 -21.76
C GLU A 677 3.49 -15.87 -21.71
N LEU A 678 2.19 -15.60 -21.76
CA LEU A 678 1.66 -14.23 -21.64
C LEU A 678 1.88 -13.69 -20.24
N ALA A 679 1.59 -14.48 -19.21
CA ALA A 679 1.81 -14.11 -17.81
C ALA A 679 3.30 -13.85 -17.55
N LYS A 680 4.20 -14.72 -18.05
CA LYS A 680 5.65 -14.57 -17.95
C LYS A 680 6.14 -13.26 -18.57
N ALA A 681 5.79 -13.01 -19.84
CA ALA A 681 6.26 -11.83 -20.57
C ALA A 681 5.83 -10.52 -19.88
N ASN A 682 4.58 -10.44 -19.40
CA ASN A 682 4.09 -9.26 -18.69
C ASN A 682 4.75 -9.12 -17.32
N THR A 683 4.93 -10.21 -16.58
CA THR A 683 5.58 -10.19 -15.26
C THR A 683 7.04 -9.73 -15.37
N ILE A 684 7.78 -10.17 -16.39
CA ILE A 684 9.13 -9.66 -16.69
C ILE A 684 9.08 -8.16 -16.97
N SER A 685 8.20 -7.71 -17.86
CA SER A 685 8.05 -6.27 -18.16
C SER A 685 7.79 -5.42 -16.93
N ARG A 686 6.96 -5.90 -16.00
CA ARG A 686 6.62 -5.17 -14.76
C ARG A 686 7.71 -5.22 -13.70
N LEU A 687 8.33 -6.37 -13.50
CA LEU A 687 9.32 -6.60 -12.45
C LEU A 687 10.77 -6.52 -12.95
N SER A 688 11.02 -6.02 -14.16
CA SER A 688 12.35 -5.62 -14.60
C SER A 688 12.86 -4.43 -13.80
N ASP A 689 14.18 -4.27 -13.71
CA ASP A 689 14.80 -3.11 -13.08
C ASP A 689 14.36 -1.79 -13.77
N SER A 690 14.24 -0.74 -13.00
CA SER A 690 13.92 0.60 -13.53
C SER A 690 15.01 1.06 -14.50
N THR A 691 14.58 1.64 -15.62
CA THR A 691 15.48 2.32 -16.58
C THR A 691 15.53 3.82 -16.37
N THR A 692 14.66 4.37 -15.51
CA THR A 692 14.54 5.81 -15.25
C THR A 692 15.19 6.18 -13.92
N TYR A 693 15.01 5.36 -12.89
CA TYR A 693 15.50 5.62 -11.55
C TYR A 693 16.58 4.62 -11.16
N ARG A 694 17.51 5.05 -10.34
CA ARG A 694 18.64 4.23 -9.91
C ARG A 694 18.23 3.07 -9.01
N PHE A 695 17.21 3.27 -8.14
CA PHE A 695 16.69 2.16 -7.36
C PHE A 695 15.77 1.29 -8.23
N PRO A 696 15.98 -0.03 -8.27
CA PRO A 696 15.35 -0.92 -9.26
C PRO A 696 13.83 -0.89 -9.28
N THR A 697 13.18 -0.70 -8.13
CA THR A 697 11.71 -0.69 -8.01
C THR A 697 11.11 0.70 -7.88
N PHE A 698 11.79 1.75 -8.30
CA PHE A 698 11.17 3.05 -8.49
C PHE A 698 10.74 3.19 -9.95
N LYS A 699 9.43 3.15 -10.21
CA LYS A 699 8.80 3.28 -11.55
C LYS A 699 8.01 4.57 -11.67
N GLY A 700 7.93 5.10 -12.87
CA GLY A 700 7.32 6.36 -13.26
C GLY A 700 8.33 7.23 -14.01
N PRO A 701 8.01 8.48 -14.32
CA PRO A 701 6.68 9.08 -14.40
C PRO A 701 5.81 8.40 -15.47
N ASN A 702 4.59 8.88 -15.68
CA ASN A 702 3.59 8.37 -16.64
C ASN A 702 2.86 7.09 -16.21
N TYR A 703 3.01 6.71 -14.95
CA TYR A 703 2.16 5.79 -14.21
C TYR A 703 1.20 6.62 -13.35
N ASP A 704 0.76 6.12 -12.20
CA ASP A 704 -0.09 6.92 -11.31
C ASP A 704 0.72 7.98 -10.53
N TRP A 705 1.97 7.68 -10.20
CA TRP A 705 2.95 8.60 -9.62
C TRP A 705 4.35 7.98 -9.63
N SER A 706 5.36 8.71 -9.15
CA SER A 706 6.73 8.22 -8.98
C SER A 706 7.17 8.32 -7.52
N PRO A 707 7.46 7.17 -6.89
CA PRO A 707 7.33 5.81 -7.41
C PRO A 707 5.88 5.31 -7.38
N ASP A 708 5.47 4.59 -8.42
CA ASP A 708 4.15 3.95 -8.48
C ASP A 708 4.19 2.57 -7.82
N ILE A 709 3.59 2.44 -6.64
CA ILE A 709 3.59 1.17 -5.88
C ILE A 709 2.52 0.21 -6.37
N ASN A 710 1.38 0.68 -6.88
CA ASN A 710 0.32 -0.23 -7.36
C ASN A 710 0.75 -1.03 -8.60
N HIS A 711 1.66 -0.50 -9.41
CA HIS A 711 2.29 -1.23 -10.51
C HIS A 711 2.93 -2.54 -10.02
N TYR A 712 3.68 -2.48 -8.92
CA TYR A 712 4.30 -3.65 -8.30
C TYR A 712 3.30 -4.51 -7.53
N GLY A 713 2.28 -3.91 -6.93
CA GLY A 713 1.19 -4.65 -6.28
C GLY A 713 0.50 -5.59 -7.26
N SER A 714 0.11 -5.07 -8.42
CA SER A 714 -0.46 -5.86 -9.51
C SER A 714 0.49 -6.96 -10.00
N ALA A 715 1.78 -6.62 -10.18
CA ALA A 715 2.80 -7.60 -10.59
C ALA A 715 3.00 -8.72 -9.56
N ALA A 716 3.03 -8.37 -8.27
CA ALA A 716 3.17 -9.34 -7.18
C ALA A 716 1.99 -10.32 -7.11
N ILE A 717 0.75 -9.83 -7.29
CA ILE A 717 -0.42 -10.69 -7.39
C ILE A 717 -0.25 -11.66 -8.56
N GLY A 718 0.11 -11.15 -9.74
CA GLY A 718 0.33 -11.97 -10.93
C GLY A 718 1.35 -13.08 -10.70
N LEU A 719 2.52 -12.73 -10.13
CA LEU A 719 3.57 -13.71 -9.82
C LEU A 719 3.10 -14.77 -8.81
N GLN A 720 2.37 -14.35 -7.76
CA GLN A 720 1.79 -15.28 -6.79
C GLN A 720 0.77 -16.22 -7.46
N GLU A 721 -0.07 -15.71 -8.37
CA GLU A 721 -1.07 -16.51 -9.10
C GLU A 721 -0.44 -17.45 -10.14
N MET A 722 0.70 -17.07 -10.73
CA MET A 722 1.47 -17.97 -11.60
C MET A 722 2.01 -19.18 -10.84
N LEU A 723 2.38 -18.98 -9.58
CA LEU A 723 3.00 -19.99 -8.71
C LEU A 723 1.98 -20.84 -7.96
N MET A 724 0.99 -20.20 -7.33
CA MET A 724 0.02 -20.88 -6.47
C MET A 724 -1.35 -20.21 -6.53
N GLN A 725 -2.38 -20.97 -6.90
CA GLN A 725 -3.79 -20.56 -6.84
C GLN A 725 -4.55 -21.33 -5.76
N THR A 726 -5.47 -20.64 -5.08
CA THR A 726 -6.11 -21.19 -3.86
C THR A 726 -7.62 -20.95 -3.80
N PHE A 727 -8.24 -20.47 -4.88
CA PHE A 727 -9.65 -20.06 -4.90
C PHE A 727 -10.63 -21.19 -5.31
N ALA A 728 -10.15 -22.28 -5.91
CA ALA A 728 -11.02 -23.36 -6.37
C ALA A 728 -11.51 -24.26 -5.21
N ARG A 729 -12.61 -24.97 -5.44
CA ARG A 729 -13.27 -25.85 -4.47
C ARG A 729 -13.49 -25.18 -3.11
N ASN A 730 -14.11 -23.99 -3.15
CA ASN A 730 -14.39 -23.20 -1.94
C ASN A 730 -13.12 -22.93 -1.11
N ASN A 731 -12.05 -22.49 -1.75
CA ASN A 731 -10.75 -22.17 -1.13
C ASN A 731 -10.03 -23.37 -0.49
N THR A 732 -10.39 -24.60 -0.84
CA THR A 732 -9.70 -25.78 -0.28
C THR A 732 -8.57 -26.28 -1.17
N GLN A 733 -8.66 -26.12 -2.50
CA GLN A 733 -7.63 -26.57 -3.43
C GLN A 733 -6.39 -25.68 -3.38
N ILE A 734 -5.23 -26.31 -3.39
CA ILE A 734 -3.92 -25.64 -3.51
C ILE A 734 -3.33 -26.05 -4.85
N ARG A 735 -3.47 -25.22 -5.85
CA ARG A 735 -2.95 -25.48 -7.21
C ARG A 735 -1.57 -24.88 -7.35
N LEU A 736 -0.56 -25.70 -7.57
CA LEU A 736 0.82 -25.28 -7.76
C LEU A 736 1.20 -25.29 -9.24
N LEU A 737 2.01 -24.31 -9.63
CA LEU A 737 2.57 -24.13 -10.97
C LEU A 737 1.50 -24.00 -12.09
N PRO A 738 0.35 -23.34 -11.86
CA PRO A 738 -0.71 -23.25 -12.87
C PRO A 738 -0.28 -22.46 -14.12
N ALA A 739 0.67 -21.51 -13.99
CA ALA A 739 1.22 -20.73 -15.09
C ALA A 739 2.72 -20.43 -14.85
N TRP A 740 3.47 -21.37 -14.27
CA TRP A 740 4.86 -21.17 -13.93
C TRP A 740 5.79 -21.54 -15.10
N PRO A 741 6.74 -20.67 -15.50
CA PRO A 741 7.70 -20.97 -16.56
C PRO A 741 8.68 -22.07 -16.17
N SER A 742 8.99 -22.99 -17.09
CA SER A 742 9.91 -24.12 -16.81
C SER A 742 11.36 -23.71 -16.64
N ASP A 743 11.76 -22.51 -17.11
CA ASP A 743 13.09 -21.92 -16.98
C ASP A 743 13.27 -21.09 -15.70
N TRP A 744 12.23 -20.95 -14.88
CA TRP A 744 12.31 -20.27 -13.58
C TRP A 744 12.50 -21.29 -12.45
N THR A 745 13.73 -21.37 -11.96
CA THR A 745 14.12 -22.25 -10.85
C THR A 745 14.33 -21.46 -9.57
N GLY A 746 14.35 -22.12 -8.41
CA GLY A 746 14.57 -21.45 -7.13
C GLY A 746 13.77 -22.08 -5.99
N TYR A 747 13.17 -21.26 -5.13
CA TYR A 747 12.40 -21.73 -4.00
C TYR A 747 11.38 -20.68 -3.52
N PHE A 748 10.35 -21.14 -2.82
CA PHE A 748 9.29 -20.26 -2.35
C PHE A 748 8.71 -20.69 -1.01
N LYS A 749 8.03 -19.77 -0.36
CA LYS A 749 7.15 -19.99 0.79
C LYS A 749 5.99 -19.01 0.70
N LEU A 750 4.77 -19.52 0.65
CA LEU A 750 3.53 -18.76 0.57
C LEU A 750 2.49 -19.32 1.56
N LEU A 751 1.46 -18.53 1.83
CA LEU A 751 0.32 -18.89 2.65
C LEU A 751 -0.90 -19.21 1.77
N ALA A 752 -1.62 -20.27 2.12
CA ALA A 752 -2.89 -20.65 1.54
C ALA A 752 -3.99 -20.61 2.62
N PRO A 753 -5.28 -20.65 2.24
CA PRO A 753 -6.39 -20.70 3.18
C PRO A 753 -6.27 -21.83 4.24
N SER A 754 -6.99 -21.67 5.35
CA SER A 754 -6.90 -22.53 6.54
C SER A 754 -5.51 -22.51 7.19
N GLN A 755 -4.87 -21.34 7.22
CA GLN A 755 -3.56 -21.10 7.82
C GLN A 755 -2.50 -22.09 7.33
N THR A 756 -2.54 -22.41 6.03
CA THR A 756 -1.70 -23.42 5.43
C THR A 756 -0.45 -22.81 4.81
N THR A 757 0.72 -23.12 5.35
CA THR A 757 2.00 -22.75 4.74
C THR A 757 2.38 -23.76 3.66
N VAL A 758 2.81 -23.26 2.50
CA VAL A 758 3.27 -24.07 1.37
C VAL A 758 4.66 -23.58 0.96
N SER A 759 5.63 -24.46 0.95
CA SER A 759 7.00 -24.14 0.54
C SER A 759 7.65 -25.31 -0.20
N GLY A 760 8.66 -25.00 -1.04
CA GLY A 760 9.41 -26.02 -1.78
C GLY A 760 10.34 -25.44 -2.81
N ASN A 761 11.02 -26.31 -3.54
CA ASN A 761 12.01 -25.97 -4.56
C ASN A 761 11.40 -26.04 -5.96
N LEU A 762 11.74 -25.06 -6.78
CA LEU A 762 11.34 -24.90 -8.17
C LEU A 762 12.54 -25.36 -9.03
N THR A 763 12.40 -26.48 -9.73
CA THR A 763 13.50 -27.09 -10.47
C THR A 763 13.27 -27.12 -11.98
N GLY A 764 12.27 -26.39 -12.47
CA GLY A 764 11.88 -26.35 -13.88
C GLY A 764 11.01 -27.53 -14.32
N GLY A 765 10.66 -28.42 -13.38
CA GLY A 765 9.73 -29.52 -13.63
C GLY A 765 8.26 -29.13 -13.47
N SER A 766 7.39 -30.11 -13.70
CA SER A 766 5.93 -29.95 -13.52
C SER A 766 5.46 -30.13 -12.08
N VAL A 767 6.38 -30.38 -11.15
CA VAL A 767 6.12 -30.56 -9.70
C VAL A 767 7.11 -29.76 -8.88
N VAL A 768 6.73 -29.47 -7.63
CA VAL A 768 7.60 -28.80 -6.65
C VAL A 768 8.39 -29.88 -5.90
N ASP A 769 9.72 -29.76 -5.91
CA ASP A 769 10.59 -30.63 -5.15
C ASP A 769 10.64 -30.21 -3.67
N ASN A 770 10.88 -31.19 -2.78
CA ASN A 770 10.91 -30.96 -1.34
C ASN A 770 9.69 -30.20 -0.83
N LEU A 771 8.52 -30.47 -1.40
CA LEU A 771 7.28 -29.78 -1.04
C LEU A 771 6.92 -30.02 0.43
N VAL A 772 6.80 -28.95 1.19
CA VAL A 772 6.31 -28.91 2.57
C VAL A 772 4.96 -28.20 2.59
N VAL A 773 3.97 -28.82 3.20
CA VAL A 773 2.62 -28.27 3.42
C VAL A 773 2.30 -28.41 4.90
N GLU A 774 2.05 -27.31 5.55
CA GLU A 774 1.73 -27.30 6.99
C GLU A 774 0.39 -26.58 7.24
N PRO A 775 -0.60 -27.27 7.83
CA PRO A 775 -0.56 -28.61 8.42
C PRO A 775 -0.52 -29.73 7.36
N ALA A 776 0.14 -30.83 7.68
CA ALA A 776 0.46 -31.91 6.74
C ALA A 776 -0.79 -32.58 6.09
N ASN A 777 -1.94 -32.57 6.76
CA ASN A 777 -3.19 -33.08 6.20
C ASN A 777 -3.70 -32.29 5.00
N ARG A 778 -3.25 -31.04 4.82
CA ARG A 778 -3.59 -30.20 3.64
C ARG A 778 -2.81 -30.60 2.38
N ARG A 779 -1.80 -31.48 2.49
CA ARG A 779 -1.06 -31.96 1.32
C ARG A 779 -1.96 -32.70 0.30
N GLN A 780 -3.04 -33.32 0.76
CA GLN A 780 -4.03 -33.97 -0.12
C GLN A 780 -4.80 -33.00 -1.04
N ASP A 781 -4.81 -31.72 -0.70
CA ASP A 781 -5.51 -30.67 -1.46
C ASP A 781 -4.63 -30.06 -2.56
N VAL A 782 -3.36 -30.51 -2.64
CA VAL A 782 -2.41 -30.03 -3.65
C VAL A 782 -2.69 -30.71 -4.99
N VAL A 783 -2.79 -29.88 -6.01
CA VAL A 783 -2.84 -30.30 -7.44
C VAL A 783 -1.81 -29.47 -8.23
N TYR A 784 -1.44 -29.95 -9.40
CA TYR A 784 -0.40 -29.29 -10.22
C TYR A 784 -0.94 -28.87 -11.59
N GLY A 785 -0.35 -27.81 -12.12
CA GLY A 785 -0.58 -27.37 -13.49
C GLY A 785 -2.02 -26.97 -13.77
N MET A 786 -2.49 -27.27 -14.97
CA MET A 786 -3.83 -26.94 -15.44
C MET A 786 -4.87 -28.05 -15.25
N ASP A 787 -4.46 -29.23 -14.77
CA ASP A 787 -5.31 -30.43 -14.64
C ASP A 787 -6.36 -30.31 -13.53
#